data_7c950bffaaa5ea4fc69e49518f12ebf7
#
_entry.id   7c950bffaaa5ea4fc69e49518f12ebf7
#
_cell.length_a   1.000
_cell.length_b   1.000
_cell.length_c   1.000
_cell.angle_alpha   90.00
_cell.angle_beta   90.00
_cell.angle_gamma   90.00
#
_symmetry.space_group_name_H-M   'P 1'
#
loop_
_entity.id
_entity.type
_entity.pdbx_description
1 polymer ?
#
loop_
_entity_poly.entity_id
_entity_poly.type
_entity_poly.pdbx_seq_one_letter_code
_entity_poly.pdbx_strand_id
1 'polypeptide(L)'
;MSYTEDVAASTEWEAISAATHHDPHAVLGAHAHKDAADRTVTVIRARRPLAGAVAAVFADGSRLELAHVAHGIWEAQHDGPPLPYRIATRYGDHEETVVGDPYRHPPTLGDLDLHLIAEGRHERLWEVLGAHVRTFDGEIGVSFAVWAPNASAVRVVGDHNGWNGESHAMRSMGVSGVWELFVPGIPIGTRYKYQIRTRDGAWILKADPMALAAEVPPDTASVVTTSSHSWSDGAWMTRRAATHAVAQPLSVYEVHVGSWRGGLGYREIADPLIQHVTDAGFTHVEFMPLAEHPFGGSWGYQVSGYYAPTSRFGSPDDLRYLIDRLHQAGIGVIMDWVPGHFPKDAFALARFDGQPLYEHPDPRRGEHQDWGTLIFDYGRPEVRGFLVANALYWLEEFHVDGLRVDAVASMLYLDYSREPGQWEPNIHGGRENLEAIRFLQEVNATSYRLHPGIVMIAEESTSFPGVTAPTDHAGLGFGFKWNMGWMNDSLQYIARDPMYRGHHEGEMTFSFVYAFGENYLLPISHDEVVHGKGSLLAKMPGDHWHKLANVRAYLAYMWGHPGKKLLFMGQEFGQLAEWSEGRELDWWLLDQPSHAQLQDFVGAMNRSYRAQAPLWERDNDGSSFSRLGAPSWDPTVIAFERRDAHGGRLGVVSNFAGVERTGYQLNLPREGVWQEVLNTDAADYGGRGSGNLGLVYAKPAEGGAPGASLTLPALSTLWLRYQSDPHVPTVNHG
;
A
#
# COMPACT_ATOMS: atom_id res chain seq x y z
N MET A 1 -34.07 -51.64 -1.77
CA MET A 1 -32.79 -51.17 -1.16
C MET A 1 -32.31 -52.22 -0.19
N SER A 2 -31.02 -52.54 -0.19
CA SER A 2 -30.46 -53.53 0.75
C SER A 2 -30.16 -52.86 2.09
N TYR A 3 -30.17 -53.59 3.20
CA TYR A 3 -29.84 -53.10 4.54
C TYR A 3 -28.49 -52.33 4.59
N THR A 4 -27.55 -52.69 3.73
CA THR A 4 -26.26 -52.02 3.59
C THR A 4 -26.34 -50.65 2.92
N GLU A 5 -27.27 -50.39 1.97
CA GLU A 5 -27.50 -49.11 1.31
C GLU A 5 -28.19 -48.14 2.27
N ASP A 6 -29.12 -48.60 3.10
CA ASP A 6 -29.81 -47.76 4.12
C ASP A 6 -28.85 -47.32 5.23
N VAL A 7 -27.92 -48.18 5.65
CA VAL A 7 -26.91 -47.84 6.66
C VAL A 7 -25.88 -46.85 6.10
N ALA A 8 -25.45 -47.00 4.84
CA ALA A 8 -24.51 -46.08 4.20
C ALA A 8 -25.13 -44.68 4.02
N ALA A 9 -26.38 -44.61 3.54
CA ALA A 9 -27.11 -43.35 3.41
C ALA A 9 -27.33 -42.65 4.75
N SER A 10 -27.67 -43.38 5.82
CA SER A 10 -27.81 -42.82 7.18
C SER A 10 -26.49 -42.21 7.67
N THR A 11 -25.36 -42.82 7.40
CA THR A 11 -24.03 -42.33 7.81
C THR A 11 -23.66 -41.05 7.07
N GLU A 12 -23.97 -40.93 5.76
CA GLU A 12 -23.74 -39.71 4.97
C GLU A 12 -24.60 -38.56 5.45
N TRP A 13 -25.89 -38.82 5.76
CA TRP A 13 -26.79 -37.79 6.27
C TRP A 13 -26.40 -37.28 7.66
N GLU A 14 -25.90 -38.17 8.52
CA GLU A 14 -25.30 -37.78 9.79
C GLU A 14 -24.06 -36.90 9.58
N ALA A 15 -23.17 -37.26 8.64
CA ALA A 15 -21.99 -36.50 8.30
C ALA A 15 -22.31 -35.08 7.75
N ILE A 16 -23.32 -34.97 6.87
CA ILE A 16 -23.81 -33.67 6.38
C ILE A 16 -24.38 -32.86 7.53
N SER A 17 -25.20 -33.44 8.40
CA SER A 17 -25.80 -32.74 9.55
C SER A 17 -24.76 -32.31 10.56
N ALA A 18 -23.78 -33.15 10.83
CA ALA A 18 -22.69 -32.87 11.76
C ALA A 18 -21.62 -31.94 11.18
N ALA A 19 -21.74 -31.57 9.90
CA ALA A 19 -20.71 -30.82 9.13
C ALA A 19 -19.34 -31.50 9.15
N THR A 20 -19.32 -32.82 8.91
CA THR A 20 -18.09 -33.62 8.77
C THR A 20 -17.93 -34.20 7.36
N HIS A 21 -18.86 -33.90 6.47
CA HIS A 21 -18.78 -34.30 5.08
C HIS A 21 -18.01 -33.26 4.25
N HIS A 22 -16.90 -33.66 3.64
CA HIS A 22 -16.02 -32.74 2.90
C HIS A 22 -16.57 -32.29 1.53
N ASP A 23 -17.49 -33.07 0.95
CA ASP A 23 -18.14 -32.73 -0.31
C ASP A 23 -19.67 -32.85 -0.19
N PRO A 24 -20.37 -31.80 0.30
CA PRO A 24 -21.82 -31.80 0.37
C PRO A 24 -22.52 -31.98 -0.97
N HIS A 25 -21.88 -31.62 -2.08
CA HIS A 25 -22.43 -31.77 -3.43
C HIS A 25 -22.54 -33.22 -3.89
N ALA A 26 -21.78 -34.13 -3.31
CA ALA A 26 -21.91 -35.55 -3.58
C ALA A 26 -23.23 -36.13 -3.04
N VAL A 27 -23.85 -35.47 -2.07
CA VAL A 27 -25.09 -35.93 -1.41
C VAL A 27 -26.28 -35.04 -1.73
N LEU A 28 -26.11 -33.72 -1.60
CA LEU A 28 -27.15 -32.71 -1.83
C LEU A 28 -27.16 -32.30 -3.32
N GLY A 29 -28.28 -31.72 -3.77
CA GLY A 29 -28.46 -31.37 -5.17
C GLY A 29 -29.24 -32.43 -5.95
N ALA A 30 -29.06 -32.47 -7.26
CA ALA A 30 -29.75 -33.39 -8.17
C ALA A 30 -28.80 -34.45 -8.73
N HIS A 31 -29.04 -35.71 -8.45
CA HIS A 31 -28.21 -36.84 -8.84
C HIS A 31 -28.95 -37.85 -9.71
N ALA A 32 -28.49 -38.05 -10.94
CA ALA A 32 -29.03 -39.04 -11.84
C ALA A 32 -28.42 -40.43 -11.54
N HIS A 33 -29.27 -41.46 -11.56
CA HIS A 33 -28.85 -42.86 -11.49
C HIS A 33 -29.75 -43.70 -12.40
N LYS A 34 -29.38 -44.98 -12.60
CA LYS A 34 -30.20 -45.95 -13.30
C LYS A 34 -31.01 -46.77 -12.31
N ASP A 35 -32.32 -46.89 -12.56
CA ASP A 35 -33.19 -47.79 -11.82
C ASP A 35 -33.00 -49.27 -12.25
N ALA A 36 -33.70 -50.18 -11.61
CA ALA A 36 -33.63 -51.60 -11.92
C ALA A 36 -34.09 -51.95 -13.36
N ALA A 37 -34.81 -51.04 -14.04
CA ALA A 37 -35.26 -51.17 -15.43
C ALA A 37 -34.37 -50.38 -16.42
N ASP A 38 -33.15 -49.96 -16.01
CA ASP A 38 -32.21 -49.15 -16.81
C ASP A 38 -32.75 -47.76 -17.22
N ARG A 39 -33.81 -47.27 -16.58
CA ARG A 39 -34.34 -45.94 -16.81
C ARG A 39 -33.55 -44.92 -15.96
N THR A 40 -33.27 -43.72 -16.53
CA THR A 40 -32.68 -42.63 -15.78
C THR A 40 -33.70 -42.04 -14.79
N VAL A 41 -33.35 -41.99 -13.55
CA VAL A 41 -34.11 -41.35 -12.46
C VAL A 41 -33.21 -40.33 -11.79
N THR A 42 -33.73 -39.15 -11.46
CA THR A 42 -33.02 -38.11 -10.74
C THR A 42 -33.58 -37.99 -9.33
N VAL A 43 -32.69 -38.07 -8.36
CA VAL A 43 -32.98 -37.80 -6.95
C VAL A 43 -32.54 -36.36 -6.62
N ILE A 44 -33.46 -35.56 -6.08
CA ILE A 44 -33.21 -34.22 -5.61
C ILE A 44 -33.16 -34.25 -4.09
N ARG A 45 -32.05 -33.77 -3.46
CA ARG A 45 -31.87 -33.64 -2.01
C ARG A 45 -31.54 -32.23 -1.62
N ALA A 46 -32.26 -31.71 -0.62
CA ALA A 46 -32.02 -30.42 -0.03
C ALA A 46 -31.93 -30.52 1.49
N ARG A 47 -30.95 -29.86 2.10
CA ARG A 47 -30.90 -29.72 3.57
C ARG A 47 -31.62 -28.46 4.01
N ARG A 48 -32.73 -28.63 4.71
CA ARG A 48 -33.56 -27.54 5.25
C ARG A 48 -34.01 -27.95 6.67
N PRO A 49 -33.13 -27.79 7.68
CA PRO A 49 -33.48 -28.10 9.08
C PRO A 49 -34.68 -27.26 9.51
N LEU A 50 -35.55 -27.86 10.28
CA LEU A 50 -36.79 -27.22 10.84
C LEU A 50 -37.80 -26.73 9.79
N ALA A 51 -37.64 -26.98 8.51
CA ALA A 51 -38.66 -26.67 7.51
C ALA A 51 -39.93 -27.48 7.75
N GLY A 52 -41.09 -26.88 7.53
CA GLY A 52 -42.40 -27.55 7.56
C GLY A 52 -42.77 -28.17 6.20
N ALA A 53 -42.23 -27.60 5.11
CA ALA A 53 -42.43 -28.12 3.75
C ALA A 53 -41.26 -27.68 2.86
N VAL A 54 -40.83 -28.55 1.92
CA VAL A 54 -39.80 -28.29 0.93
C VAL A 54 -40.26 -28.83 -0.42
N ALA A 55 -40.09 -28.08 -1.50
CA ALA A 55 -40.38 -28.53 -2.84
C ALA A 55 -39.29 -28.06 -3.84
N ALA A 56 -39.09 -28.83 -4.91
CA ALA A 56 -38.37 -28.37 -6.08
C ALA A 56 -39.39 -27.74 -7.07
N VAL A 57 -39.09 -26.51 -7.51
CA VAL A 57 -39.91 -25.75 -8.46
C VAL A 57 -39.14 -25.68 -9.77
N PHE A 58 -39.68 -26.29 -10.82
CA PHE A 58 -39.06 -26.32 -12.15
C PHE A 58 -39.38 -25.06 -12.97
N ALA A 59 -38.64 -24.86 -14.05
CA ALA A 59 -38.78 -23.67 -14.90
C ALA A 59 -40.17 -23.50 -15.55
N ASP A 60 -40.91 -24.58 -15.75
CA ASP A 60 -42.30 -24.58 -16.27
C ASP A 60 -43.34 -24.27 -15.19
N GLY A 61 -42.93 -24.04 -13.94
CA GLY A 61 -43.79 -23.81 -12.79
C GLY A 61 -44.31 -25.08 -12.11
N SER A 62 -43.99 -26.25 -12.64
CA SER A 62 -44.32 -27.51 -11.97
C SER A 62 -43.56 -27.69 -10.67
N ARG A 63 -44.14 -28.40 -9.72
CA ARG A 63 -43.58 -28.62 -8.38
C ARG A 63 -43.44 -30.10 -8.07
N LEU A 64 -42.36 -30.43 -7.41
CA LEU A 64 -42.11 -31.76 -6.86
C LEU A 64 -41.89 -31.60 -5.33
N GLU A 65 -42.85 -32.05 -4.53
CA GLU A 65 -42.77 -32.00 -3.08
C GLU A 65 -41.73 -32.99 -2.59
N LEU A 66 -40.83 -32.55 -1.75
CA LEU A 66 -39.80 -33.36 -1.10
C LEU A 66 -40.31 -33.90 0.24
N ALA A 67 -40.03 -35.18 0.52
CA ALA A 67 -40.32 -35.79 1.81
C ALA A 67 -39.12 -35.63 2.76
N HIS A 68 -39.39 -35.31 4.03
CA HIS A 68 -38.31 -35.30 5.04
C HIS A 68 -37.84 -36.74 5.32
N VAL A 69 -36.56 -37.01 5.16
CA VAL A 69 -35.98 -38.35 5.38
C VAL A 69 -35.29 -38.46 6.74
N ALA A 70 -34.29 -37.64 7.03
CA ALA A 70 -33.61 -37.58 8.33
C ALA A 70 -32.74 -36.31 8.43
N HIS A 71 -32.39 -35.88 9.65
CA HIS A 71 -31.38 -34.82 9.93
C HIS A 71 -31.61 -33.50 9.18
N GLY A 72 -32.88 -33.16 8.86
CA GLY A 72 -33.22 -31.98 8.09
C GLY A 72 -32.95 -32.11 6.59
N ILE A 73 -32.72 -33.34 6.09
CA ILE A 73 -32.61 -33.65 4.66
C ILE A 73 -33.98 -34.01 4.12
N TRP A 74 -34.29 -33.43 2.97
CA TRP A 74 -35.52 -33.62 2.24
C TRP A 74 -35.18 -34.22 0.86
N GLU A 75 -35.95 -35.21 0.40
CA GLU A 75 -35.69 -35.95 -0.83
C GLU A 75 -36.96 -36.16 -1.65
N ALA A 76 -36.78 -36.10 -2.96
CA ALA A 76 -37.79 -36.57 -3.93
C ALA A 76 -37.09 -37.14 -5.16
N GLN A 77 -37.84 -37.93 -5.95
CA GLN A 77 -37.38 -38.50 -7.22
C GLN A 77 -38.32 -38.11 -8.36
N HIS A 78 -37.72 -37.90 -9.53
CA HIS A 78 -38.47 -37.77 -10.78
C HIS A 78 -37.83 -38.60 -11.90
N ASP A 79 -38.64 -39.02 -12.88
CA ASP A 79 -38.15 -39.75 -14.06
C ASP A 79 -37.39 -38.79 -15.00
N GLY A 80 -36.25 -39.25 -15.53
CA GLY A 80 -35.45 -38.51 -16.48
C GLY A 80 -34.18 -37.91 -15.93
N PRO A 81 -33.45 -37.16 -16.76
CA PRO A 81 -32.21 -36.48 -16.38
C PRO A 81 -32.46 -35.30 -15.45
N PRO A 82 -31.44 -34.75 -14.77
CA PRO A 82 -31.56 -33.56 -13.97
C PRO A 82 -32.08 -32.39 -14.78
N LEU A 83 -33.07 -31.69 -14.24
CA LEU A 83 -33.64 -30.47 -14.80
C LEU A 83 -33.29 -29.27 -13.94
N PRO A 84 -33.21 -28.06 -14.48
CA PRO A 84 -33.08 -26.84 -13.69
C PRO A 84 -34.28 -26.64 -12.76
N TYR A 85 -33.99 -26.39 -11.48
CA TYR A 85 -35.03 -26.16 -10.45
C TYR A 85 -34.54 -25.15 -9.43
N ARG A 86 -35.50 -24.65 -8.63
CA ARG A 86 -35.25 -23.84 -7.42
C ARG A 86 -35.86 -24.56 -6.23
N ILE A 87 -35.36 -24.28 -5.01
CA ILE A 87 -35.90 -24.87 -3.78
C ILE A 87 -36.90 -23.89 -3.16
N ALA A 88 -38.14 -24.30 -3.04
CA ALA A 88 -39.17 -23.67 -2.23
C ALA A 88 -39.11 -24.23 -0.80
N THR A 89 -39.09 -23.35 0.20
CA THR A 89 -39.04 -23.75 1.61
C THR A 89 -40.05 -22.93 2.41
N ARG A 90 -40.79 -23.60 3.31
CA ARG A 90 -41.71 -22.97 4.25
C ARG A 90 -41.36 -23.36 5.67
N TYR A 91 -41.18 -22.38 6.54
CA TYR A 91 -40.93 -22.57 7.96
C TYR A 91 -42.14 -22.14 8.76
N GLY A 92 -42.84 -23.12 9.42
CA GLY A 92 -44.05 -22.84 10.17
C GLY A 92 -45.12 -22.11 9.36
N ASP A 93 -45.59 -20.99 9.89
CA ASP A 93 -46.62 -20.14 9.25
C ASP A 93 -46.02 -19.00 8.42
N HIS A 94 -44.67 -18.95 8.20
CA HIS A 94 -44.05 -17.94 7.36
C HIS A 94 -44.33 -18.14 5.89
N GLU A 95 -44.23 -17.06 5.11
CA GLU A 95 -44.31 -17.13 3.65
C GLU A 95 -43.24 -18.06 3.07
N GLU A 96 -43.60 -18.74 1.99
CA GLU A 96 -42.68 -19.63 1.30
C GLU A 96 -41.60 -18.82 0.59
N THR A 97 -40.34 -19.20 0.77
CA THR A 97 -39.18 -18.63 0.06
C THR A 97 -38.74 -19.57 -1.05
N VAL A 98 -38.43 -19.01 -2.25
CA VAL A 98 -37.95 -19.79 -3.40
C VAL A 98 -36.58 -19.27 -3.80
N VAL A 99 -35.53 -20.11 -3.61
CA VAL A 99 -34.15 -19.76 -3.88
C VAL A 99 -33.46 -20.79 -4.77
N GLY A 100 -32.39 -20.40 -5.48
CA GLY A 100 -31.56 -21.36 -6.22
C GLY A 100 -30.93 -22.38 -5.31
N ASP A 101 -30.69 -23.58 -5.82
CA ASP A 101 -29.98 -24.63 -5.07
C ASP A 101 -28.47 -24.53 -5.32
N PRO A 102 -27.64 -24.22 -4.32
CA PRO A 102 -26.19 -24.11 -4.49
C PRO A 102 -25.52 -25.46 -4.84
N TYR A 103 -26.15 -26.57 -4.46
CA TYR A 103 -25.54 -27.91 -4.60
C TYR A 103 -25.74 -28.54 -5.98
N ARG A 104 -26.44 -27.91 -6.89
CA ARG A 104 -26.59 -28.40 -8.28
C ARG A 104 -25.44 -28.00 -9.22
N HIS A 105 -24.56 -27.12 -8.77
CA HIS A 105 -23.53 -26.53 -9.61
C HIS A 105 -22.19 -27.27 -9.50
N PRO A 106 -21.43 -27.42 -10.64
CA PRO A 106 -20.08 -27.95 -10.62
C PRO A 106 -19.10 -26.99 -9.89
N PRO A 107 -17.83 -27.41 -9.66
CA PRO A 107 -16.80 -26.52 -9.11
C PRO A 107 -16.59 -25.25 -9.96
N THR A 108 -16.39 -24.12 -9.29
CA THR A 108 -16.10 -22.83 -9.96
C THR A 108 -14.60 -22.60 -10.17
N LEU A 109 -13.76 -23.39 -9.51
CA LEU A 109 -12.29 -23.35 -9.61
C LEU A 109 -11.81 -24.53 -10.45
N GLY A 110 -10.86 -24.25 -11.35
CA GLY A 110 -10.20 -25.26 -12.17
C GLY A 110 -8.97 -25.87 -11.50
N ASP A 111 -8.50 -27.02 -12.02
CA ASP A 111 -7.32 -27.71 -11.52
C ASP A 111 -6.04 -26.85 -11.58
N LEU A 112 -5.93 -25.98 -12.60
CA LEU A 112 -4.80 -25.06 -12.74
C LEU A 112 -4.77 -24.04 -11.60
N ASP A 113 -5.90 -23.45 -11.26
CA ASP A 113 -5.99 -22.47 -10.17
C ASP A 113 -5.62 -23.13 -8.84
N LEU A 114 -6.17 -24.32 -8.56
CA LEU A 114 -5.89 -25.07 -7.34
C LEU A 114 -4.41 -25.46 -7.22
N HIS A 115 -3.78 -25.84 -8.34
CA HIS A 115 -2.36 -26.13 -8.40
C HIS A 115 -1.51 -24.88 -8.10
N LEU A 116 -1.80 -23.76 -8.77
CA LEU A 116 -1.06 -22.50 -8.56
C LEU A 116 -1.24 -21.94 -7.14
N ILE A 117 -2.43 -22.09 -6.55
CA ILE A 117 -2.69 -21.72 -5.16
C ILE A 117 -1.80 -22.57 -4.22
N ALA A 118 -1.79 -23.88 -4.38
CA ALA A 118 -1.00 -24.78 -3.54
C ALA A 118 0.51 -24.55 -3.67
N GLU A 119 0.99 -24.07 -4.81
CA GLU A 119 2.39 -23.67 -5.00
C GLU A 119 2.70 -22.24 -4.52
N GLY A 120 1.68 -21.44 -4.16
CA GLY A 120 1.82 -20.03 -3.82
C GLY A 120 2.26 -19.17 -5.01
N ARG A 121 1.84 -19.50 -6.23
CA ARG A 121 2.28 -18.87 -7.50
C ARG A 121 1.14 -18.27 -8.31
N HIS A 122 -0.05 -18.16 -7.75
CA HIS A 122 -1.20 -17.56 -8.43
C HIS A 122 -1.12 -16.03 -8.39
N GLU A 123 -0.60 -15.41 -9.45
CA GLU A 123 -0.35 -13.96 -9.53
C GLU A 123 -1.63 -13.12 -9.45
N ARG A 124 -2.80 -13.67 -9.82
CA ARG A 124 -4.12 -13.01 -9.76
C ARG A 124 -5.06 -13.74 -8.80
N LEU A 125 -4.61 -13.95 -7.59
CA LEU A 125 -5.35 -14.72 -6.58
C LEU A 125 -6.73 -14.13 -6.29
N TRP A 126 -6.87 -12.79 -6.39
CA TRP A 126 -8.13 -12.06 -6.18
C TRP A 126 -9.21 -12.32 -7.24
N GLU A 127 -8.90 -12.96 -8.36
CA GLU A 127 -9.88 -13.33 -9.36
C GLU A 127 -10.57 -14.68 -9.07
N VAL A 128 -9.97 -15.49 -8.19
CA VAL A 128 -10.38 -16.88 -7.94
C VAL A 128 -10.78 -17.16 -6.49
N LEU A 129 -10.09 -16.56 -5.51
CA LEU A 129 -10.50 -16.61 -4.10
C LEU A 129 -11.31 -15.36 -3.74
N GLY A 130 -12.17 -15.48 -2.72
CA GLY A 130 -13.07 -14.42 -2.31
C GLY A 130 -14.50 -14.65 -2.79
N ALA A 131 -15.27 -13.56 -2.93
CA ALA A 131 -16.66 -13.57 -3.38
C ALA A 131 -16.81 -12.87 -4.74
N HIS A 132 -17.20 -13.62 -5.77
CA HIS A 132 -17.29 -13.10 -7.15
C HIS A 132 -18.68 -13.25 -7.71
N VAL A 133 -19.27 -12.12 -8.12
CA VAL A 133 -20.53 -12.13 -8.89
C VAL A 133 -20.23 -12.64 -10.30
N ARG A 134 -20.91 -13.70 -10.69
CA ARG A 134 -20.74 -14.28 -12.03
C ARG A 134 -22.01 -14.97 -12.52
N THR A 135 -22.11 -15.11 -13.83
CA THR A 135 -23.08 -16.04 -14.44
C THR A 135 -22.39 -17.40 -14.55
N PHE A 136 -22.96 -18.39 -13.91
CA PHE A 136 -22.41 -19.73 -13.88
C PHE A 136 -23.52 -20.77 -14.07
N ASP A 137 -23.30 -21.74 -14.96
CA ASP A 137 -24.29 -22.79 -15.30
C ASP A 137 -25.68 -22.21 -15.59
N GLY A 138 -25.73 -21.04 -16.27
CA GLY A 138 -26.98 -20.35 -16.68
C GLY A 138 -27.65 -19.54 -15.56
N GLU A 139 -27.09 -19.45 -14.35
CA GLU A 139 -27.61 -18.65 -13.25
C GLU A 139 -26.66 -17.54 -12.83
N ILE A 140 -27.22 -16.37 -12.45
CA ILE A 140 -26.44 -15.29 -11.84
C ILE A 140 -26.38 -15.54 -10.35
N GLY A 141 -25.20 -15.48 -9.77
CA GLY A 141 -24.96 -15.68 -8.34
C GLY A 141 -23.59 -15.24 -7.92
N VAL A 142 -23.15 -15.70 -6.74
CA VAL A 142 -21.83 -15.42 -6.18
C VAL A 142 -21.10 -16.74 -5.93
N SER A 143 -19.88 -16.85 -6.47
CA SER A 143 -18.96 -17.91 -6.06
C SER A 143 -18.15 -17.42 -4.87
N PHE A 144 -18.13 -18.22 -3.80
CA PHE A 144 -17.33 -18.02 -2.61
C PHE A 144 -16.21 -19.04 -2.59
N ALA A 145 -14.98 -18.60 -2.39
CA ALA A 145 -13.82 -19.49 -2.26
C ALA A 145 -12.85 -18.97 -1.20
N VAL A 146 -12.39 -19.86 -0.31
CA VAL A 146 -11.48 -19.50 0.79
C VAL A 146 -10.45 -20.58 1.05
N TRP A 147 -9.22 -20.17 1.32
CA TRP A 147 -8.15 -21.06 1.72
C TRP A 147 -8.16 -21.28 3.24
N ALA A 148 -8.50 -22.49 3.68
CA ALA A 148 -8.59 -22.89 5.08
C ALA A 148 -8.21 -24.40 5.25
N PRO A 149 -6.93 -24.76 5.06
CA PRO A 149 -6.48 -26.15 4.98
C PRO A 149 -6.64 -26.95 6.28
N ASN A 150 -6.71 -26.27 7.43
CA ASN A 150 -6.90 -26.93 8.72
C ASN A 150 -8.37 -27.01 9.17
N ALA A 151 -9.29 -26.42 8.40
CA ALA A 151 -10.71 -26.49 8.69
C ALA A 151 -11.25 -27.92 8.54
N SER A 152 -12.12 -28.34 9.45
CA SER A 152 -12.91 -29.58 9.31
C SER A 152 -14.21 -29.37 8.53
N ALA A 153 -14.71 -28.14 8.47
CA ALA A 153 -15.83 -27.70 7.62
C ALA A 153 -15.79 -26.18 7.45
N VAL A 154 -16.35 -25.69 6.34
CA VAL A 154 -16.57 -24.26 6.10
C VAL A 154 -18.01 -24.03 5.62
N ARG A 155 -18.63 -22.94 6.07
CA ARG A 155 -19.94 -22.46 5.62
C ARG A 155 -19.83 -20.98 5.27
N VAL A 156 -20.60 -20.54 4.31
CA VAL A 156 -20.81 -19.10 4.09
C VAL A 156 -22.07 -18.65 4.82
N VAL A 157 -21.96 -17.57 5.59
CA VAL A 157 -23.05 -16.96 6.36
C VAL A 157 -23.18 -15.49 5.99
N GLY A 158 -24.39 -14.96 6.02
CA GLY A 158 -24.61 -13.55 5.67
C GLY A 158 -26.08 -13.20 5.59
N ASP A 159 -26.36 -12.02 5.04
CA ASP A 159 -27.74 -11.51 4.90
C ASP A 159 -28.64 -12.47 4.12
N HIS A 160 -28.08 -13.18 3.14
CA HIS A 160 -28.79 -14.11 2.25
C HIS A 160 -29.36 -15.34 2.97
N ASN A 161 -28.86 -15.69 4.13
CA ASN A 161 -29.32 -16.86 4.89
C ASN A 161 -29.58 -16.57 6.37
N GLY A 162 -29.77 -15.28 6.72
CA GLY A 162 -30.02 -14.87 8.11
C GLY A 162 -28.88 -15.23 9.04
N TRP A 163 -27.65 -15.28 8.54
CA TRP A 163 -26.42 -15.63 9.29
C TRP A 163 -26.42 -17.08 9.80
N ASN A 164 -27.23 -17.96 9.20
CA ASN A 164 -27.26 -19.40 9.47
C ASN A 164 -26.70 -20.18 8.26
N GLY A 165 -25.51 -20.73 8.38
CA GLY A 165 -24.80 -21.44 7.30
C GLY A 165 -25.21 -22.90 7.10
N GLU A 166 -26.21 -23.42 7.79
CA GLU A 166 -26.55 -24.85 7.73
C GLU A 166 -26.95 -25.35 6.35
N SER A 167 -27.53 -24.48 5.51
CA SER A 167 -27.89 -24.77 4.11
C SER A 167 -26.83 -24.31 3.10
N HIS A 168 -25.67 -23.84 3.54
CA HIS A 168 -24.62 -23.29 2.70
C HIS A 168 -23.23 -23.83 3.12
N ALA A 169 -23.12 -25.15 3.34
CA ALA A 169 -21.86 -25.82 3.56
C ALA A 169 -21.04 -25.86 2.26
N MET A 170 -19.78 -25.48 2.34
CA MET A 170 -18.85 -25.46 1.20
C MET A 170 -18.24 -26.84 0.98
N ARG A 171 -17.86 -27.16 -0.26
CA ARG A 171 -17.07 -28.36 -0.55
C ARG A 171 -15.58 -28.08 -0.45
N SER A 172 -14.84 -29.05 0.02
CA SER A 172 -13.38 -29.06 0.00
C SER A 172 -12.86 -29.38 -1.41
N MET A 173 -11.90 -28.58 -1.86
CA MET A 173 -11.18 -28.82 -3.12
C MET A 173 -9.92 -29.67 -2.91
N GLY A 174 -9.97 -30.57 -1.95
CA GLY A 174 -8.94 -31.57 -1.67
C GLY A 174 -7.65 -30.99 -1.11
N VAL A 175 -6.51 -31.41 -1.65
CA VAL A 175 -5.17 -31.10 -1.13
C VAL A 175 -4.78 -29.62 -1.23
N SER A 176 -5.49 -28.84 -2.03
CA SER A 176 -5.27 -27.39 -2.12
C SER A 176 -5.62 -26.64 -0.84
N GLY A 177 -6.43 -27.23 0.04
CA GLY A 177 -6.95 -26.59 1.24
C GLY A 177 -7.98 -25.50 0.98
N VAL A 178 -8.46 -25.37 -0.26
CA VAL A 178 -9.51 -24.42 -0.66
C VAL A 178 -10.88 -25.03 -0.41
N TRP A 179 -11.81 -24.20 0.05
CA TRP A 179 -13.24 -24.49 0.16
C TRP A 179 -14.00 -23.57 -0.78
N GLU A 180 -15.04 -24.08 -1.47
CA GLU A 180 -15.81 -23.27 -2.41
C GLU A 180 -17.29 -23.62 -2.40
N LEU A 181 -18.13 -22.63 -2.81
CA LEU A 181 -19.56 -22.78 -3.03
C LEU A 181 -20.05 -21.69 -3.98
N PHE A 182 -20.80 -22.06 -5.00
CA PHE A 182 -21.57 -21.09 -5.80
C PHE A 182 -22.99 -20.98 -5.25
N VAL A 183 -23.44 -19.75 -4.95
CA VAL A 183 -24.78 -19.49 -4.43
C VAL A 183 -25.55 -18.61 -5.40
N PRO A 184 -26.59 -19.17 -6.08
CA PRO A 184 -27.41 -18.40 -7.00
C PRO A 184 -28.22 -17.31 -6.31
N GLY A 185 -28.41 -16.18 -7.03
CA GLY A 185 -29.36 -15.13 -6.63
C GLY A 185 -28.91 -14.20 -5.51
N ILE A 186 -27.63 -14.26 -5.08
CA ILE A 186 -27.10 -13.31 -4.12
C ILE A 186 -26.85 -11.96 -4.81
N PRO A 187 -27.39 -10.84 -4.28
CA PRO A 187 -27.18 -9.51 -4.84
C PRO A 187 -25.84 -8.89 -4.42
N ILE A 188 -25.35 -7.93 -5.22
CA ILE A 188 -24.29 -7.01 -4.83
C ILE A 188 -24.70 -6.26 -3.56
N GLY A 189 -23.74 -5.98 -2.65
CA GLY A 189 -23.98 -5.34 -1.37
C GLY A 189 -24.31 -6.32 -0.23
N THR A 190 -24.46 -7.62 -0.53
CA THR A 190 -24.70 -8.64 0.50
C THR A 190 -23.50 -8.73 1.45
N ARG A 191 -23.75 -8.64 2.75
CA ARG A 191 -22.74 -8.86 3.78
C ARG A 191 -22.60 -10.34 4.08
N TYR A 192 -21.36 -10.78 4.25
CA TYR A 192 -21.06 -12.19 4.50
C TYR A 192 -19.81 -12.37 5.37
N LYS A 193 -19.68 -13.57 5.93
CA LYS A 193 -18.47 -14.10 6.58
C LYS A 193 -18.36 -15.60 6.30
N TYR A 194 -17.18 -16.15 6.56
CA TYR A 194 -17.00 -17.59 6.64
C TYR A 194 -17.18 -18.07 8.09
N GLN A 195 -17.99 -19.10 8.28
CA GLN A 195 -18.11 -19.84 9.51
C GLN A 195 -17.25 -21.11 9.37
N ILE A 196 -16.13 -21.13 10.08
CA ILE A 196 -15.10 -22.18 9.95
C ILE A 196 -15.19 -23.11 11.17
N ARG A 197 -15.26 -24.40 10.94
CA ARG A 197 -15.13 -25.41 11.98
C ARG A 197 -13.69 -25.82 12.14
N THR A 198 -13.12 -25.55 13.28
CA THR A 198 -11.73 -25.88 13.63
C THR A 198 -11.54 -27.39 13.85
N ARG A 199 -10.31 -27.86 13.92
CA ARG A 199 -9.98 -29.29 14.14
C ARG A 199 -10.51 -29.82 15.47
N ASP A 200 -10.60 -28.99 16.51
CA ASP A 200 -11.18 -29.31 17.82
C ASP A 200 -12.70 -29.24 17.86
N GLY A 201 -13.31 -28.91 16.72
CA GLY A 201 -14.77 -28.89 16.54
C GLY A 201 -15.48 -27.59 16.88
N ALA A 202 -14.77 -26.56 17.33
CA ALA A 202 -15.34 -25.24 17.58
C ALA A 202 -15.71 -24.52 16.27
N TRP A 203 -16.76 -23.70 16.29
CA TRP A 203 -17.13 -22.84 15.18
C TRP A 203 -16.64 -21.41 15.44
N ILE A 204 -15.90 -20.85 14.49
CA ILE A 204 -15.42 -19.46 14.52
C ILE A 204 -15.94 -18.69 13.28
N LEU A 205 -16.13 -17.38 13.45
CA LEU A 205 -16.55 -16.48 12.36
C LEU A 205 -15.37 -15.65 11.89
N LYS A 206 -15.13 -15.64 10.57
CA LYS A 206 -14.03 -14.93 9.94
C LYS A 206 -14.52 -14.06 8.78
N ALA A 207 -14.02 -12.83 8.72
CA ALA A 207 -14.09 -12.05 7.49
C ALA A 207 -13.29 -12.74 6.38
N ASP A 208 -13.63 -12.48 5.13
CA ASP A 208 -12.93 -13.04 3.99
C ASP A 208 -11.57 -12.35 3.79
N PRO A 209 -10.45 -13.07 3.83
CA PRO A 209 -9.12 -12.50 3.58
C PRO A 209 -8.98 -11.86 2.20
N MET A 210 -9.79 -12.30 1.23
CA MET A 210 -9.78 -11.84 -0.17
C MET A 210 -10.94 -10.89 -0.48
N ALA A 211 -11.65 -10.38 0.54
CA ALA A 211 -12.75 -9.46 0.32
C ALA A 211 -12.29 -8.20 -0.41
N LEU A 212 -13.02 -7.83 -1.47
CA LEU A 212 -12.76 -6.63 -2.25
C LEU A 212 -13.45 -5.38 -1.67
N ALA A 213 -14.35 -5.57 -0.71
CA ALA A 213 -15.01 -4.53 0.07
C ALA A 213 -15.41 -5.05 1.45
N ALA A 214 -15.51 -4.16 2.42
CA ALA A 214 -15.86 -4.44 3.81
C ALA A 214 -16.90 -3.45 4.34
N GLU A 215 -17.55 -3.80 5.44
CA GLU A 215 -18.38 -2.86 6.21
C GLU A 215 -17.50 -1.75 6.82
N VAL A 216 -18.13 -0.63 7.13
CA VAL A 216 -17.47 0.45 7.88
C VAL A 216 -17.27 0.00 9.33
N PRO A 217 -16.04 0.05 9.88
CA PRO A 217 -15.82 -0.26 11.27
C PRO A 217 -16.69 0.57 12.24
N PRO A 218 -17.18 0.01 13.35
CA PRO A 218 -16.70 -1.23 13.98
C PRO A 218 -17.31 -2.54 13.42
N ASP A 219 -18.19 -2.48 12.43
CA ASP A 219 -18.70 -3.68 11.77
C ASP A 219 -17.58 -4.38 10.99
N THR A 220 -17.70 -5.69 10.79
CA THR A 220 -16.55 -6.51 10.37
C THR A 220 -16.88 -7.53 9.28
N ALA A 221 -18.04 -7.43 8.64
CA ALA A 221 -18.35 -8.34 7.56
C ALA A 221 -17.70 -7.91 6.24
N SER A 222 -17.42 -8.89 5.41
CA SER A 222 -17.07 -8.68 4.01
C SER A 222 -18.31 -8.36 3.19
N VAL A 223 -18.16 -7.62 2.09
CA VAL A 223 -19.28 -7.17 1.25
C VAL A 223 -19.06 -7.65 -0.18
N VAL A 224 -20.08 -8.30 -0.73
CA VAL A 224 -20.09 -8.70 -2.16
C VAL A 224 -20.10 -7.45 -3.04
N THR A 225 -19.09 -7.29 -3.89
CA THR A 225 -18.95 -6.12 -4.75
C THR A 225 -18.49 -6.48 -6.16
N THR A 226 -18.70 -5.55 -7.08
CA THR A 226 -18.10 -5.55 -8.43
C THR A 226 -17.71 -4.13 -8.77
N SER A 227 -16.71 -3.94 -9.63
CA SER A 227 -16.37 -2.62 -10.14
C SER A 227 -17.23 -2.27 -11.36
N SER A 228 -17.70 -1.03 -11.39
CA SER A 228 -18.29 -0.37 -12.55
C SER A 228 -17.45 0.80 -13.07
N HIS A 229 -16.29 1.04 -12.44
CA HIS A 229 -15.38 2.11 -12.83
C HIS A 229 -14.78 1.86 -14.21
N SER A 230 -14.69 2.92 -15.00
CA SER A 230 -14.03 2.91 -16.32
C SER A 230 -12.86 3.88 -16.28
N TRP A 231 -11.65 3.37 -16.40
CA TRP A 231 -10.42 4.15 -16.34
C TRP A 231 -10.30 5.11 -17.54
N SER A 232 -9.86 6.34 -17.28
CA SER A 232 -9.58 7.38 -18.27
C SER A 232 -8.11 7.78 -18.31
N ASP A 233 -7.25 7.09 -17.59
CA ASP A 233 -5.83 7.37 -17.37
C ASP A 233 -4.88 6.70 -18.39
N GLY A 234 -5.36 6.16 -19.50
CA GLY A 234 -4.55 5.42 -20.47
C GLY A 234 -3.31 6.16 -20.98
N ALA A 235 -3.37 7.50 -21.10
CA ALA A 235 -2.20 8.32 -21.46
C ALA A 235 -1.15 8.34 -20.35
N TRP A 236 -1.58 8.37 -19.08
CA TRP A 236 -0.68 8.25 -17.92
C TRP A 236 0.01 6.90 -17.91
N MET A 237 -0.75 5.81 -17.99
CA MET A 237 -0.23 4.43 -17.96
C MET A 237 0.79 4.17 -19.06
N THR A 238 0.52 4.68 -20.27
CA THR A 238 1.49 4.60 -21.40
C THR A 238 2.78 5.33 -21.09
N ARG A 239 2.70 6.56 -20.56
CA ARG A 239 3.87 7.36 -20.19
C ARG A 239 4.65 6.69 -19.06
N ARG A 240 3.96 6.22 -18.02
CA ARG A 240 4.57 5.49 -16.89
C ARG A 240 5.40 4.31 -17.38
N ALA A 241 4.81 3.45 -18.22
CA ALA A 241 5.48 2.26 -18.73
C ALA A 241 6.76 2.56 -19.54
N ALA A 242 6.85 3.76 -20.15
CA ALA A 242 8.03 4.21 -20.89
C ALA A 242 9.05 4.98 -20.03
N THR A 243 8.77 5.18 -18.74
CA THR A 243 9.56 6.04 -17.85
C THR A 243 10.49 5.22 -16.97
N HIS A 244 11.72 5.71 -16.77
CA HIS A 244 12.67 5.17 -15.81
C HIS A 244 12.68 6.07 -14.56
N ALA A 245 11.95 5.68 -13.53
CA ALA A 245 11.63 6.53 -12.38
C ALA A 245 12.85 7.09 -11.63
N VAL A 246 13.96 6.33 -11.55
CA VAL A 246 15.20 6.77 -10.88
C VAL A 246 15.78 8.03 -11.54
N ALA A 247 15.66 8.17 -12.87
CA ALA A 247 16.15 9.31 -13.64
C ALA A 247 15.09 10.40 -13.88
N GLN A 248 14.04 10.45 -13.08
CA GLN A 248 12.99 11.47 -13.17
C GLN A 248 12.89 12.30 -11.89
N PRO A 249 12.35 13.53 -11.98
CA PRO A 249 12.04 14.29 -10.77
C PRO A 249 10.94 13.56 -9.98
N LEU A 250 11.19 13.29 -8.71
CA LEU A 250 10.23 12.72 -7.79
C LEU A 250 10.21 13.56 -6.52
N SER A 251 9.10 14.28 -6.33
CA SER A 251 8.74 14.95 -5.09
C SER A 251 7.35 14.50 -4.67
N VAL A 252 7.26 13.92 -3.50
CA VAL A 252 6.10 13.20 -2.98
C VAL A 252 5.42 14.01 -1.90
N TYR A 253 4.11 14.11 -1.97
CA TYR A 253 3.25 14.69 -0.94
C TYR A 253 2.53 13.56 -0.21
N GLU A 254 2.93 13.28 1.03
CA GLU A 254 2.36 12.21 1.85
C GLU A 254 1.08 12.68 2.52
N VAL A 255 0.00 11.89 2.42
CA VAL A 255 -1.36 12.27 2.81
C VAL A 255 -2.04 11.19 3.66
N HIS A 256 -2.58 11.60 4.80
CA HIS A 256 -3.60 10.85 5.53
C HIS A 256 -4.99 11.37 5.15
N VAL A 257 -5.77 10.58 4.43
CA VAL A 257 -7.06 10.99 3.83
C VAL A 257 -8.01 11.55 4.90
N GLY A 258 -8.12 10.87 6.04
CA GLY A 258 -9.09 11.22 7.08
C GLY A 258 -8.83 12.55 7.81
N SER A 259 -7.58 13.06 7.78
CA SER A 259 -7.18 14.29 8.48
C SER A 259 -6.60 15.37 7.59
N TRP A 260 -6.55 15.16 6.27
CA TRP A 260 -6.18 16.22 5.34
C TRP A 260 -7.24 17.34 5.33
N ARG A 261 -8.52 16.96 5.13
CA ARG A 261 -9.72 17.78 5.42
C ARG A 261 -10.79 16.88 6.00
N GLY A 262 -11.40 17.32 7.09
CA GLY A 262 -12.40 16.53 7.81
C GLY A 262 -13.67 16.28 6.99
N GLY A 263 -14.20 15.07 7.08
CA GLY A 263 -15.48 14.69 6.50
C GLY A 263 -15.52 14.47 4.99
N LEU A 264 -14.37 14.50 4.30
CA LEU A 264 -14.29 14.21 2.86
C LEU A 264 -14.02 12.71 2.62
N GLY A 265 -14.78 12.14 1.67
CA GLY A 265 -14.50 10.82 1.13
C GLY A 265 -13.56 10.88 -0.09
N TYR A 266 -13.30 9.71 -0.70
CA TYR A 266 -12.42 9.59 -1.86
C TYR A 266 -12.83 10.49 -3.04
N ARG A 267 -14.13 10.65 -3.30
CA ARG A 267 -14.61 11.52 -4.40
C ARG A 267 -14.48 12.99 -4.08
N GLU A 268 -14.85 13.36 -2.86
CA GLU A 268 -14.90 14.75 -2.44
C GLU A 268 -13.51 15.35 -2.28
N ILE A 269 -12.51 14.53 -1.88
CA ILE A 269 -11.13 14.98 -1.72
C ILE A 269 -10.42 15.18 -3.08
N ALA A 270 -10.88 14.58 -4.17
CA ALA A 270 -10.16 14.51 -5.44
C ALA A 270 -9.79 15.91 -5.97
N ASP A 271 -10.78 16.77 -6.21
CA ASP A 271 -10.55 18.09 -6.82
C ASP A 271 -9.72 19.03 -5.91
N PRO A 272 -10.02 19.19 -4.61
CA PRO A 272 -9.20 20.04 -3.74
C PRO A 272 -7.79 19.50 -3.55
N LEU A 273 -7.57 18.19 -3.49
CA LEU A 273 -6.23 17.61 -3.38
C LEU A 273 -5.42 17.83 -4.67
N ILE A 274 -6.03 17.60 -5.83
CA ILE A 274 -5.39 17.85 -7.13
C ILE A 274 -4.96 19.31 -7.25
N GLN A 275 -5.84 20.25 -6.90
CA GLN A 275 -5.53 21.67 -6.95
C GLN A 275 -4.34 22.00 -6.04
N HIS A 276 -4.38 21.54 -4.79
CA HIS A 276 -3.34 21.80 -3.80
C HIS A 276 -1.98 21.23 -4.23
N VAL A 277 -1.94 19.97 -4.66
CA VAL A 277 -0.71 19.28 -5.09
C VAL A 277 -0.13 19.91 -6.36
N THR A 278 -1.01 20.36 -7.29
CA THR A 278 -0.60 21.06 -8.51
C THR A 278 0.02 22.42 -8.19
N ASP A 279 -0.61 23.21 -7.32
CA ASP A 279 -0.12 24.54 -6.92
C ASP A 279 1.20 24.42 -6.16
N ALA A 280 1.30 23.45 -5.25
CA ALA A 280 2.53 23.13 -4.53
C ALA A 280 3.60 22.45 -5.40
N GLY A 281 3.26 22.04 -6.63
CA GLY A 281 4.19 21.54 -7.65
C GLY A 281 4.76 20.14 -7.40
N PHE A 282 4.19 19.36 -6.49
CA PHE A 282 4.57 17.96 -6.26
C PHE A 282 4.29 17.08 -7.49
N THR A 283 5.04 15.99 -7.64
CA THR A 283 4.88 15.06 -8.76
C THR A 283 3.99 13.87 -8.44
N HIS A 284 3.95 13.48 -7.17
CA HIS A 284 3.22 12.31 -6.68
C HIS A 284 2.52 12.62 -5.36
N VAL A 285 1.45 11.89 -5.11
CA VAL A 285 0.83 11.75 -3.78
C VAL A 285 1.19 10.37 -3.25
N GLU A 286 1.58 10.28 -1.98
CA GLU A 286 1.68 9.02 -1.26
C GLU A 286 0.57 8.97 -0.21
N PHE A 287 -0.33 8.02 -0.34
CA PHE A 287 -1.37 7.80 0.66
C PHE A 287 -0.85 6.87 1.76
N MET A 288 -0.97 7.30 3.01
CA MET A 288 -0.86 6.41 4.16
C MET A 288 -1.80 5.22 3.97
N PRO A 289 -1.64 4.08 4.68
CA PRO A 289 -2.29 2.83 4.29
C PRO A 289 -3.80 2.96 4.08
N LEU A 290 -4.26 2.59 2.88
CA LEU A 290 -5.68 2.61 2.49
C LEU A 290 -6.34 1.24 2.56
N ALA A 291 -5.62 0.18 2.91
CA ALA A 291 -6.21 -1.13 3.16
C ALA A 291 -7.12 -1.09 4.40
N GLU A 292 -8.18 -1.91 4.41
CA GLU A 292 -9.14 -1.91 5.51
C GLU A 292 -8.51 -2.35 6.83
N HIS A 293 -8.85 -1.62 7.90
CA HIS A 293 -8.29 -1.82 9.24
C HIS A 293 -9.35 -1.52 10.33
N PRO A 294 -9.34 -2.22 11.48
CA PRO A 294 -10.40 -2.07 12.47
C PRO A 294 -10.27 -0.80 13.30
N PHE A 295 -9.04 -0.36 13.58
CA PHE A 295 -8.75 0.72 14.52
C PHE A 295 -8.20 1.95 13.80
N GLY A 296 -8.96 3.05 13.77
CA GLY A 296 -8.56 4.29 13.10
C GLY A 296 -7.28 4.92 13.66
N GLY A 297 -7.01 4.79 14.97
CA GLY A 297 -5.79 5.27 15.61
C GLY A 297 -4.52 4.48 15.23
N SER A 298 -4.63 3.43 14.44
CA SER A 298 -3.48 2.77 13.81
C SER A 298 -3.06 3.43 12.50
N TRP A 299 -3.79 4.45 12.02
CA TRP A 299 -3.58 5.16 10.75
C TRP A 299 -3.57 4.25 9.51
N GLY A 300 -4.08 3.03 9.65
CA GLY A 300 -4.06 1.99 8.62
C GLY A 300 -2.92 0.98 8.73
N TYR A 301 -2.00 1.11 9.68
CA TYR A 301 -0.88 0.17 9.82
C TYR A 301 -1.25 -1.17 10.49
N GLN A 302 -2.48 -1.33 10.96
CA GLN A 302 -2.99 -2.62 11.48
C GLN A 302 -4.04 -3.21 10.53
N VAL A 303 -3.60 -3.69 9.38
CA VAL A 303 -4.44 -4.14 8.28
C VAL A 303 -5.19 -5.42 8.62
N SER A 304 -6.51 -5.43 8.44
CA SER A 304 -7.37 -6.62 8.57
C SER A 304 -7.97 -7.10 7.25
N GLY A 305 -8.06 -6.21 6.24
CA GLY A 305 -8.60 -6.52 4.92
C GLY A 305 -7.63 -6.08 3.81
N TYR A 306 -6.72 -6.96 3.41
CA TYR A 306 -5.62 -6.66 2.49
C TYR A 306 -6.06 -6.29 1.07
N TYR A 307 -7.20 -6.80 0.62
CA TYR A 307 -7.74 -6.59 -0.73
C TYR A 307 -8.91 -5.60 -0.78
N ALA A 308 -9.33 -5.07 0.37
CA ALA A 308 -10.38 -4.07 0.46
C ALA A 308 -9.79 -2.70 0.78
N PRO A 309 -10.07 -1.65 -0.01
CA PRO A 309 -9.86 -0.28 0.45
C PRO A 309 -10.69 0.00 1.70
N THR A 310 -10.18 0.83 2.61
CA THR A 310 -10.97 1.19 3.80
C THR A 310 -12.26 1.88 3.40
N SER A 311 -13.36 1.34 3.89
CA SER A 311 -14.72 1.81 3.61
C SER A 311 -15.08 3.13 4.31
N ARG A 312 -14.19 3.63 5.20
CA ARG A 312 -14.37 4.91 5.90
C ARG A 312 -14.51 6.10 4.96
N PHE A 313 -13.89 6.03 3.78
CA PHE A 313 -13.81 7.14 2.82
C PHE A 313 -14.60 6.90 1.55
N GLY A 314 -15.34 5.80 1.45
CA GLY A 314 -16.17 5.46 0.28
C GLY A 314 -15.97 4.05 -0.24
N SER A 315 -16.52 3.79 -1.40
CA SER A 315 -16.44 2.49 -2.06
C SER A 315 -15.08 2.27 -2.77
N PRO A 316 -14.75 1.03 -3.15
CA PRO A 316 -13.58 0.77 -3.99
C PRO A 316 -13.56 1.56 -5.31
N ASP A 317 -14.72 1.77 -5.92
CA ASP A 317 -14.83 2.58 -7.16
C ASP A 317 -14.62 4.08 -6.90
N ASP A 318 -14.88 4.57 -5.69
CA ASP A 318 -14.58 5.96 -5.33
C ASP A 318 -13.07 6.18 -5.19
N LEU A 319 -12.33 5.19 -4.68
CA LEU A 319 -10.86 5.22 -4.68
C LEU A 319 -10.29 5.15 -6.10
N ARG A 320 -10.84 4.27 -6.96
CA ARG A 320 -10.44 4.23 -8.39
C ARG A 320 -10.67 5.59 -9.05
N TYR A 321 -11.81 6.24 -8.78
CA TYR A 321 -12.08 7.59 -9.27
C TYR A 321 -11.04 8.61 -8.81
N LEU A 322 -10.65 8.61 -7.53
CA LEU A 322 -9.64 9.51 -6.99
C LEU A 322 -8.30 9.34 -7.74
N ILE A 323 -7.84 8.11 -7.90
CA ILE A 323 -6.58 7.79 -8.57
C ILE A 323 -6.64 8.19 -10.06
N ASP A 324 -7.72 7.84 -10.76
CA ASP A 324 -7.95 8.22 -12.16
C ASP A 324 -7.88 9.74 -12.36
N ARG A 325 -8.50 10.51 -11.45
CA ARG A 325 -8.45 11.99 -11.48
C ARG A 325 -7.06 12.55 -11.25
N LEU A 326 -6.28 11.97 -10.31
CA LEU A 326 -4.88 12.35 -10.08
C LEU A 326 -4.03 12.10 -11.32
N HIS A 327 -4.17 10.93 -11.97
CA HIS A 327 -3.48 10.59 -13.20
C HIS A 327 -3.81 11.54 -14.35
N GLN A 328 -5.09 11.89 -14.52
CA GLN A 328 -5.52 12.87 -15.52
C GLN A 328 -4.90 14.27 -15.29
N ALA A 329 -4.65 14.63 -14.03
CA ALA A 329 -3.95 15.86 -13.67
C ALA A 329 -2.42 15.76 -13.79
N GLY A 330 -1.88 14.59 -14.14
CA GLY A 330 -0.44 14.36 -14.28
C GLY A 330 0.28 14.12 -12.94
N ILE A 331 -0.43 13.69 -11.92
CA ILE A 331 0.05 13.38 -10.58
C ILE A 331 0.06 11.87 -10.40
N GLY A 332 1.21 11.28 -10.03
CA GLY A 332 1.34 9.87 -9.71
C GLY A 332 0.84 9.54 -8.32
N VAL A 333 0.53 8.27 -8.08
CA VAL A 333 0.00 7.78 -6.81
C VAL A 333 0.87 6.66 -6.27
N ILE A 334 1.37 6.83 -5.06
CA ILE A 334 2.06 5.81 -4.26
C ILE A 334 1.13 5.43 -3.12
N MET A 335 1.09 4.16 -2.75
CA MET A 335 0.33 3.69 -1.60
C MET A 335 1.27 3.06 -0.58
N ASP A 336 1.04 3.38 0.69
CA ASP A 336 1.73 2.72 1.79
C ASP A 336 1.16 1.31 1.99
N TRP A 337 2.02 0.30 1.97
CA TRP A 337 1.68 -1.11 1.99
C TRP A 337 2.36 -1.82 3.14
N VAL A 338 1.60 -2.57 3.93
CA VAL A 338 2.02 -3.15 5.20
C VAL A 338 2.07 -4.69 5.12
N PRO A 339 3.07 -5.31 4.45
CA PRO A 339 3.19 -6.76 4.37
C PRO A 339 3.94 -7.38 5.54
N GLY A 340 4.39 -6.58 6.50
CA GLY A 340 5.22 -7.02 7.62
C GLY A 340 4.43 -7.72 8.72
N HIS A 341 3.24 -7.26 9.00
CA HIS A 341 2.47 -7.69 10.17
C HIS A 341 0.97 -7.40 10.03
N PHE A 342 0.17 -7.97 10.93
CA PHE A 342 -1.28 -7.75 11.02
C PHE A 342 -1.78 -7.86 12.46
N PRO A 343 -2.94 -7.26 12.82
CA PRO A 343 -3.45 -7.27 14.18
C PRO A 343 -3.99 -8.65 14.61
N LYS A 344 -4.14 -8.84 15.92
CA LYS A 344 -4.64 -10.08 16.53
C LYS A 344 -6.16 -10.20 16.55
N ASP A 345 -6.88 -9.37 15.81
CA ASP A 345 -8.34 -9.34 15.78
C ASP A 345 -8.91 -10.70 15.38
N ALA A 346 -9.76 -11.26 16.23
CA ALA A 346 -10.26 -12.63 16.10
C ALA A 346 -11.10 -12.84 14.82
N PHE A 347 -11.70 -11.79 14.27
CA PHE A 347 -12.53 -11.87 13.07
C PHE A 347 -11.69 -11.88 11.76
N ALA A 348 -10.40 -11.49 11.82
CA ALA A 348 -9.51 -11.33 10.68
C ALA A 348 -8.53 -12.52 10.53
N LEU A 349 -7.29 -12.26 10.11
CA LEU A 349 -6.31 -13.30 9.74
C LEU A 349 -5.78 -14.13 10.91
N ALA A 350 -5.73 -13.58 12.14
CA ALA A 350 -5.16 -14.25 13.29
C ALA A 350 -5.81 -15.62 13.53
N ARG A 351 -5.02 -16.71 13.51
CA ARG A 351 -5.47 -18.10 13.66
C ARG A 351 -6.68 -18.40 12.76
N PHE A 352 -6.57 -18.07 11.49
CA PHE A 352 -7.71 -17.95 10.57
C PHE A 352 -8.61 -19.19 10.52
N ASP A 353 -8.03 -20.38 10.52
CA ASP A 353 -8.77 -21.65 10.53
C ASP A 353 -8.66 -22.41 11.87
N GLY A 354 -8.39 -21.66 12.95
CA GLY A 354 -8.20 -22.17 14.30
C GLY A 354 -6.73 -22.50 14.65
N GLN A 355 -5.84 -22.46 13.66
CA GLN A 355 -4.40 -22.66 13.82
C GLN A 355 -3.65 -21.42 13.27
N PRO A 356 -2.38 -21.20 13.64
CA PRO A 356 -1.53 -20.25 12.94
C PRO A 356 -1.46 -20.62 11.46
N LEU A 357 -2.08 -19.80 10.60
CA LEU A 357 -2.18 -20.04 9.16
C LEU A 357 -1.39 -19.02 8.36
N TYR A 358 -1.70 -17.74 8.55
CA TYR A 358 -0.99 -16.62 7.93
C TYR A 358 0.24 -16.23 8.75
N GLU A 359 0.18 -16.35 10.07
CA GLU A 359 1.28 -16.09 10.99
C GLU A 359 2.18 -17.32 11.19
N HIS A 360 3.46 -17.07 11.53
CA HIS A 360 4.38 -18.14 11.89
C HIS A 360 3.96 -18.77 13.23
N PRO A 361 3.97 -20.12 13.37
CA PRO A 361 3.48 -20.80 14.58
C PRO A 361 4.34 -20.60 15.82
N ASP A 362 5.64 -20.34 15.67
CA ASP A 362 6.53 -19.98 16.78
C ASP A 362 6.43 -18.49 17.09
N PRO A 363 5.98 -18.06 18.29
CA PRO A 363 5.83 -16.66 18.67
C PRO A 363 7.14 -15.85 18.58
N ARG A 364 8.31 -16.50 18.70
CA ARG A 364 9.62 -15.86 18.54
C ARG A 364 9.88 -15.38 17.10
N ARG A 365 9.14 -15.92 16.14
CA ARG A 365 9.17 -15.53 14.72
C ARG A 365 7.84 -14.93 14.24
N GLY A 366 6.74 -15.23 14.92
CA GLY A 366 5.38 -14.93 14.51
C GLY A 366 4.70 -13.78 15.25
N GLU A 367 5.39 -13.08 16.17
CA GLU A 367 4.78 -12.01 16.95
C GLU A 367 5.75 -10.84 17.19
N HIS A 368 5.30 -9.61 16.90
CA HIS A 368 5.97 -8.38 17.34
C HIS A 368 5.55 -8.03 18.76
N GLN A 369 6.51 -8.03 19.69
CA GLN A 369 6.24 -7.74 21.10
C GLN A 369 5.89 -6.26 21.32
N ASP A 370 6.57 -5.35 20.61
CA ASP A 370 6.39 -3.90 20.76
C ASP A 370 5.05 -3.42 20.23
N TRP A 371 4.60 -3.97 19.10
CA TRP A 371 3.36 -3.53 18.42
C TRP A 371 2.16 -4.40 18.75
N GLY A 372 2.38 -5.55 19.40
CA GLY A 372 1.31 -6.50 19.73
C GLY A 372 0.68 -7.17 18.51
N THR A 373 1.34 -7.13 17.35
CA THR A 373 0.88 -7.67 16.08
C THR A 373 1.49 -9.04 15.78
N LEU A 374 0.91 -9.76 14.81
CA LEU A 374 1.43 -11.03 14.30
C LEU A 374 2.28 -10.78 13.05
N ILE A 375 3.29 -11.64 12.84
CA ILE A 375 4.21 -11.61 11.68
C ILE A 375 3.81 -12.72 10.73
N PHE A 376 3.74 -12.40 9.42
CA PHE A 376 3.46 -13.38 8.38
C PHE A 376 4.50 -14.51 8.33
N ASP A 377 4.04 -15.72 8.04
CA ASP A 377 4.90 -16.87 7.76
C ASP A 377 5.40 -16.84 6.30
N TYR A 378 6.46 -16.07 6.05
CA TYR A 378 7.07 -15.97 4.71
C TYR A 378 7.65 -17.29 4.21
N GLY A 379 7.83 -18.26 5.10
CA GLY A 379 8.27 -19.63 4.75
C GLY A 379 7.20 -20.43 4.03
N ARG A 380 5.91 -20.09 4.25
CA ARG A 380 4.78 -20.79 3.64
C ARG A 380 4.49 -20.23 2.23
N PRO A 381 4.54 -21.09 1.18
CA PRO A 381 4.34 -20.62 -0.19
C PRO A 381 3.03 -19.87 -0.42
N GLU A 382 1.92 -20.38 0.15
CA GLU A 382 0.58 -19.81 -0.02
C GLU A 382 0.48 -18.41 0.63
N VAL A 383 1.17 -18.19 1.75
CA VAL A 383 1.24 -16.86 2.41
C VAL A 383 2.06 -15.87 1.58
N ARG A 384 3.20 -16.31 1.02
CA ARG A 384 3.94 -15.48 0.07
C ARG A 384 3.10 -15.15 -1.16
N GLY A 385 2.44 -16.16 -1.73
CA GLY A 385 1.52 -15.98 -2.86
C GLY A 385 0.40 -14.97 -2.56
N PHE A 386 -0.20 -15.04 -1.36
CA PHE A 386 -1.18 -14.07 -0.88
C PHE A 386 -0.63 -12.64 -0.87
N LEU A 387 0.57 -12.43 -0.35
CA LEU A 387 1.19 -11.10 -0.27
C LEU A 387 1.67 -10.59 -1.64
N VAL A 388 2.28 -11.46 -2.47
CA VAL A 388 2.69 -11.07 -3.84
C VAL A 388 1.48 -10.68 -4.67
N ALA A 389 0.42 -11.50 -4.66
CA ALA A 389 -0.83 -11.17 -5.35
C ALA A 389 -1.48 -9.89 -4.81
N ASN A 390 -1.35 -9.60 -3.51
CA ASN A 390 -1.86 -8.36 -2.93
C ASN A 390 -1.13 -7.11 -3.46
N ALA A 391 0.20 -7.14 -3.56
CA ALA A 391 0.94 -6.06 -4.19
C ALA A 391 0.50 -5.85 -5.65
N LEU A 392 0.37 -6.95 -6.42
CA LEU A 392 -0.09 -6.89 -7.81
C LEU A 392 -1.53 -6.36 -7.93
N TYR A 393 -2.40 -6.73 -7.00
CA TYR A 393 -3.79 -6.23 -6.94
C TYR A 393 -3.85 -4.71 -6.87
N TRP A 394 -3.08 -4.08 -5.99
CA TRP A 394 -3.04 -2.62 -5.89
C TRP A 394 -2.47 -1.97 -7.15
N LEU A 395 -1.44 -2.57 -7.75
CA LEU A 395 -0.82 -2.07 -8.97
C LEU A 395 -1.72 -2.24 -10.20
N GLU A 396 -2.50 -3.34 -10.29
CA GLU A 396 -3.33 -3.68 -11.45
C GLU A 396 -4.75 -3.14 -11.35
N GLU A 397 -5.42 -3.34 -10.20
CA GLU A 397 -6.83 -3.00 -10.04
C GLU A 397 -7.05 -1.53 -9.65
N PHE A 398 -6.04 -0.90 -9.02
CA PHE A 398 -6.08 0.50 -8.61
C PHE A 398 -5.10 1.39 -9.37
N HIS A 399 -4.34 0.85 -10.30
CA HIS A 399 -3.36 1.58 -11.12
C HIS A 399 -2.32 2.39 -10.32
N VAL A 400 -2.10 2.10 -9.03
CA VAL A 400 -1.08 2.85 -8.27
C VAL A 400 0.29 2.76 -8.94
N ASP A 401 1.07 3.84 -8.86
CA ASP A 401 2.37 3.95 -9.53
C ASP A 401 3.51 3.42 -8.66
N GLY A 402 3.21 3.07 -7.44
CA GLY A 402 4.21 2.47 -6.56
C GLY A 402 3.64 2.06 -5.21
N LEU A 403 4.44 1.29 -4.51
CA LEU A 403 4.18 0.88 -3.12
C LEU A 403 5.35 1.29 -2.24
N ARG A 404 5.07 2.00 -1.15
CA ARG A 404 6.00 2.15 -0.03
C ARG A 404 5.78 0.99 0.91
N VAL A 405 6.82 0.20 1.13
CA VAL A 405 6.77 -0.99 1.98
C VAL A 405 7.16 -0.61 3.40
N ASP A 406 6.19 -0.72 4.30
CA ASP A 406 6.31 -0.37 5.71
C ASP A 406 7.26 -1.30 6.46
N ALA A 407 8.05 -0.72 7.37
CA ALA A 407 8.84 -1.41 8.38
C ALA A 407 9.71 -2.57 7.85
N VAL A 408 10.37 -2.41 6.71
CA VAL A 408 11.17 -3.47 6.07
C VAL A 408 12.26 -4.00 7.01
N ALA A 409 12.86 -3.15 7.86
CA ALA A 409 13.83 -3.58 8.86
C ALA A 409 13.28 -4.66 9.79
N SER A 410 12.02 -4.57 10.19
CA SER A 410 11.35 -5.57 11.05
C SER A 410 11.17 -6.92 10.37
N MET A 411 11.09 -6.93 9.04
CA MET A 411 10.97 -8.14 8.23
C MET A 411 12.33 -8.81 8.03
N LEU A 412 13.40 -8.01 7.84
CA LEU A 412 14.74 -8.49 7.49
C LEU A 412 15.46 -9.20 8.64
N TYR A 413 15.11 -8.89 9.89
CA TYR A 413 15.87 -9.35 11.05
C TYR A 413 15.03 -10.09 12.06
N LEU A 414 15.45 -11.34 12.37
CA LEU A 414 14.81 -12.21 13.38
C LEU A 414 14.95 -11.69 14.81
N ASP A 415 15.97 -10.86 15.07
CA ASP A 415 16.26 -10.24 16.37
C ASP A 415 15.68 -8.82 16.50
N TYR A 416 14.88 -8.35 15.53
CA TYR A 416 14.30 -7.01 15.57
C TYR A 416 13.47 -6.80 16.85
N SER A 417 13.81 -5.76 17.63
CA SER A 417 13.18 -5.43 18.93
C SER A 417 13.10 -6.61 19.91
N ARG A 418 14.11 -7.49 19.92
CA ARG A 418 14.14 -8.67 20.79
C ARG A 418 15.44 -8.74 21.58
N GLU A 419 15.30 -9.17 22.84
CA GLU A 419 16.44 -9.43 23.70
C GLU A 419 17.10 -10.80 23.38
N PRO A 420 18.36 -11.01 23.77
CA PRO A 420 19.00 -12.32 23.65
C PRO A 420 18.15 -13.44 24.28
N GLY A 421 17.87 -14.49 23.51
CA GLY A 421 17.04 -15.63 23.91
C GLY A 421 15.55 -15.48 23.58
N GLN A 422 15.12 -14.33 23.06
CA GLN A 422 13.74 -14.11 22.60
C GLN A 422 13.55 -14.34 21.10
N TRP A 423 14.60 -14.75 20.39
CA TRP A 423 14.59 -15.04 18.96
C TRP A 423 15.46 -16.26 18.65
N GLU A 424 15.28 -16.83 17.46
CA GLU A 424 16.08 -17.94 16.95
C GLU A 424 16.85 -17.53 15.71
N PRO A 425 18.14 -17.90 15.60
CA PRO A 425 18.91 -17.64 14.40
C PRO A 425 18.37 -18.42 13.20
N ASN A 426 18.70 -17.96 12.00
CA ASN A 426 18.42 -18.65 10.77
C ASN A 426 19.25 -19.95 10.64
N ILE A 427 19.02 -20.73 9.58
CA ILE A 427 19.68 -22.02 9.32
C ILE A 427 21.23 -21.93 9.21
N HIS A 428 21.77 -20.71 9.05
CA HIS A 428 23.21 -20.43 8.99
C HIS A 428 23.77 -19.84 10.29
N GLY A 429 22.92 -19.68 11.31
CA GLY A 429 23.29 -19.08 12.59
C GLY A 429 23.26 -17.54 12.60
N GLY A 430 22.81 -16.91 11.53
CA GLY A 430 22.67 -15.46 11.41
C GLY A 430 21.32 -14.93 11.90
N ARG A 431 21.20 -13.61 11.96
CA ARG A 431 19.99 -12.91 12.39
C ARG A 431 19.05 -12.54 11.25
N GLU A 432 19.47 -12.67 9.99
CA GLU A 432 18.70 -12.32 8.82
C GLU A 432 17.54 -13.32 8.65
N ASN A 433 16.33 -12.79 8.38
CA ASN A 433 15.16 -13.58 8.03
C ASN A 433 15.21 -13.93 6.53
N LEU A 434 15.76 -15.09 6.22
CA LEU A 434 16.00 -15.52 4.84
C LEU A 434 14.70 -15.68 4.04
N GLU A 435 13.62 -16.08 4.71
CA GLU A 435 12.31 -16.26 4.10
C GLU A 435 11.70 -14.91 3.71
N ALA A 436 11.80 -13.90 4.58
CA ALA A 436 11.35 -12.55 4.28
C ALA A 436 12.20 -11.87 3.19
N ILE A 437 13.52 -12.06 3.21
CA ILE A 437 14.42 -11.58 2.15
C ILE A 437 13.97 -12.14 0.79
N ARG A 438 13.74 -13.46 0.72
CA ARG A 438 13.26 -14.10 -0.51
C ARG A 438 11.90 -13.55 -0.94
N PHE A 439 10.97 -13.34 -0.01
CA PHE A 439 9.68 -12.73 -0.30
C PHE A 439 9.83 -11.32 -0.90
N LEU A 440 10.66 -10.46 -0.29
CA LEU A 440 10.91 -9.09 -0.78
C LEU A 440 11.52 -9.09 -2.19
N GLN A 441 12.47 -10.00 -2.46
CA GLN A 441 13.03 -10.18 -3.80
C GLN A 441 11.96 -10.63 -4.81
N GLU A 442 11.11 -11.59 -4.43
CA GLU A 442 10.06 -12.12 -5.28
C GLU A 442 9.00 -11.06 -5.62
N VAL A 443 8.51 -10.31 -4.62
CA VAL A 443 7.49 -9.29 -4.85
C VAL A 443 8.02 -8.14 -5.71
N ASN A 444 9.25 -7.68 -5.46
CA ASN A 444 9.86 -6.61 -6.26
C ASN A 444 10.08 -7.05 -7.71
N ALA A 445 10.72 -8.21 -7.92
CA ALA A 445 10.98 -8.72 -9.27
C ALA A 445 9.68 -8.96 -10.06
N THR A 446 8.64 -9.50 -9.42
CA THR A 446 7.36 -9.77 -10.06
C THR A 446 6.61 -8.48 -10.39
N SER A 447 6.58 -7.52 -9.45
CA SER A 447 5.93 -6.22 -9.65
C SER A 447 6.55 -5.44 -10.81
N TYR A 448 7.87 -5.33 -10.86
CA TYR A 448 8.55 -4.65 -11.98
C TYR A 448 8.43 -5.37 -13.32
N ARG A 449 8.36 -6.70 -13.31
CA ARG A 449 8.17 -7.50 -14.54
C ARG A 449 6.80 -7.25 -15.17
N LEU A 450 5.75 -7.15 -14.34
CA LEU A 450 4.36 -7.04 -14.81
C LEU A 450 3.94 -5.59 -15.01
N HIS A 451 4.47 -4.66 -14.20
CA HIS A 451 4.07 -3.25 -14.20
C HIS A 451 5.29 -2.35 -14.42
N PRO A 452 5.75 -2.16 -15.67
CA PRO A 452 6.89 -1.31 -15.96
C PRO A 452 6.63 0.16 -15.58
N GLY A 453 7.68 0.83 -15.10
CA GLY A 453 7.67 2.24 -14.72
C GLY A 453 7.13 2.54 -13.31
N ILE A 454 6.73 1.53 -12.55
CA ILE A 454 6.36 1.69 -11.13
C ILE A 454 7.58 1.95 -10.25
N VAL A 455 7.33 2.27 -8.98
CA VAL A 455 8.36 2.37 -7.93
C VAL A 455 8.00 1.50 -6.71
N MET A 456 8.97 0.71 -6.25
CA MET A 456 8.89 0.01 -4.97
C MET A 456 9.86 0.72 -4.01
N ILE A 457 9.36 1.21 -2.89
CA ILE A 457 10.10 2.06 -1.94
C ILE A 457 10.18 1.33 -0.60
N ALA A 458 11.40 1.17 -0.07
CA ALA A 458 11.58 0.53 1.24
C ALA A 458 11.67 1.57 2.34
N GLU A 459 10.85 1.43 3.39
CA GLU A 459 11.17 2.02 4.68
C GLU A 459 12.14 1.07 5.41
N GLU A 460 13.41 1.34 5.29
CA GLU A 460 14.48 0.52 5.88
C GLU A 460 15.52 1.43 6.54
N SER A 461 15.65 1.32 7.86
CA SER A 461 16.47 2.22 8.69
C SER A 461 17.85 1.66 9.04
N THR A 462 18.14 0.40 8.69
CA THR A 462 19.39 -0.26 9.05
C THR A 462 20.45 -0.14 7.95
N SER A 463 21.62 -0.70 8.21
CA SER A 463 22.73 -0.81 7.26
C SER A 463 22.65 -2.10 6.40
N PHE A 464 21.46 -2.67 6.19
CA PHE A 464 21.30 -3.82 5.30
C PHE A 464 21.78 -3.45 3.89
N PRO A 465 22.72 -4.20 3.31
CA PRO A 465 23.34 -3.83 2.03
C PRO A 465 22.46 -4.19 0.83
N GLY A 466 22.46 -3.32 -0.18
CA GLY A 466 21.84 -3.63 -1.47
C GLY A 466 20.31 -3.66 -1.43
N VAL A 467 19.68 -2.83 -0.61
CA VAL A 467 18.22 -2.69 -0.60
C VAL A 467 17.71 -2.30 -1.98
N THR A 468 18.39 -1.39 -2.66
CA THR A 468 18.05 -0.91 -4.01
C THR A 468 18.87 -1.57 -5.13
N ALA A 469 19.75 -2.51 -4.79
CA ALA A 469 20.46 -3.28 -5.80
C ALA A 469 19.53 -4.32 -6.46
N PRO A 470 19.74 -4.64 -7.74
CA PRO A 470 18.96 -5.64 -8.45
C PRO A 470 19.02 -7.04 -7.80
N THR A 471 17.95 -7.80 -7.94
CA THR A 471 17.84 -9.14 -7.31
C THR A 471 18.85 -10.15 -7.87
N ASP A 472 19.26 -10.03 -9.12
CA ASP A 472 20.31 -10.84 -9.75
C ASP A 472 21.72 -10.51 -9.24
N HIS A 473 21.89 -9.39 -8.53
CA HIS A 473 23.11 -9.01 -7.80
C HIS A 473 22.94 -9.21 -6.27
N ALA A 474 22.07 -10.11 -5.85
CA ALA A 474 21.73 -10.41 -4.46
C ALA A 474 21.15 -9.23 -3.66
N GLY A 475 20.67 -8.19 -4.33
CA GLY A 475 19.91 -7.09 -3.72
C GLY A 475 18.45 -7.47 -3.45
N LEU A 476 17.72 -6.56 -2.78
CA LEU A 476 16.29 -6.74 -2.54
C LEU A 476 15.42 -6.30 -3.71
N GLY A 477 15.95 -5.51 -4.65
CA GLY A 477 15.25 -5.08 -5.86
C GLY A 477 14.32 -3.88 -5.67
N PHE A 478 14.39 -3.14 -4.57
CA PHE A 478 13.63 -1.90 -4.43
C PHE A 478 14.13 -0.81 -5.39
N GLY A 479 13.25 0.07 -5.82
CA GLY A 479 13.62 1.25 -6.60
C GLY A 479 14.25 2.33 -5.75
N PHE A 480 13.72 2.54 -4.54
CA PHE A 480 14.20 3.52 -3.58
C PHE A 480 14.20 2.99 -2.15
N LYS A 481 15.03 3.64 -1.33
CA LYS A 481 15.09 3.44 0.12
C LYS A 481 14.94 4.80 0.83
N TRP A 482 14.13 4.90 1.88
CA TRP A 482 14.09 6.07 2.73
C TRP A 482 15.43 6.29 3.43
N ASN A 483 15.93 7.54 3.40
CA ASN A 483 17.17 7.92 4.07
C ASN A 483 16.88 8.39 5.50
N MET A 484 16.64 7.44 6.40
CA MET A 484 16.32 7.73 7.81
C MET A 484 17.52 8.34 8.55
N GLY A 485 18.76 7.97 8.18
CA GLY A 485 19.97 8.56 8.75
C GLY A 485 20.06 10.05 8.46
N TRP A 486 19.92 10.46 7.20
CA TRP A 486 19.87 11.86 6.80
C TRP A 486 18.73 12.62 7.52
N MET A 487 17.56 12.01 7.62
CA MET A 487 16.39 12.61 8.27
C MET A 487 16.70 12.92 9.74
N ASN A 488 17.18 11.94 10.51
CA ASN A 488 17.49 12.10 11.92
C ASN A 488 18.56 13.20 12.14
N ASP A 489 19.70 13.11 11.42
CA ASP A 489 20.82 14.01 11.58
C ASP A 489 20.45 15.45 11.21
N SER A 490 19.77 15.64 10.07
CA SER A 490 19.39 16.97 9.60
C SER A 490 18.34 17.64 10.48
N LEU A 491 17.37 16.88 11.03
CA LEU A 491 16.40 17.41 11.98
C LEU A 491 17.05 17.80 13.32
N GLN A 492 18.02 17.03 13.80
CA GLN A 492 18.80 17.40 14.99
C GLN A 492 19.55 18.72 14.77
N TYR A 493 20.23 18.86 13.63
CA TYR A 493 20.96 20.07 13.29
C TYR A 493 20.06 21.29 13.23
N ILE A 494 18.95 21.21 12.49
CA ILE A 494 18.10 22.37 12.24
C ILE A 494 17.33 22.84 13.51
N ALA A 495 17.11 21.93 14.45
CA ALA A 495 16.51 22.24 15.75
C ALA A 495 17.46 23.03 16.68
N ARG A 496 18.77 23.03 16.40
CA ARG A 496 19.74 23.78 17.19
C ARG A 496 19.63 25.26 16.92
N ASP A 497 19.88 26.08 17.96
CA ASP A 497 20.06 27.50 17.78
C ASP A 497 21.18 27.77 16.76
N PRO A 498 20.99 28.68 15.78
CA PRO A 498 21.99 28.98 14.75
C PRO A 498 23.39 29.31 15.29
N MET A 499 23.50 29.85 16.49
CA MET A 499 24.76 30.16 17.14
C MET A 499 25.65 28.91 17.39
N TYR A 500 25.03 27.74 17.60
CA TYR A 500 25.77 26.51 17.91
C TYR A 500 25.98 25.60 16.67
N ARG A 501 25.33 25.87 15.53
CA ARG A 501 25.34 25.01 14.35
C ARG A 501 26.73 24.79 13.77
N GLY A 502 27.63 25.75 13.89
CA GLY A 502 29.01 25.61 13.42
C GLY A 502 29.79 24.44 14.06
N HIS A 503 29.40 23.98 15.25
CA HIS A 503 30.02 22.83 15.91
C HIS A 503 29.40 21.50 15.46
N HIS A 504 28.36 21.51 14.62
CA HIS A 504 27.54 20.36 14.25
C HIS A 504 27.41 20.18 12.72
N GLU A 505 28.30 20.80 11.92
CA GLU A 505 28.26 20.68 10.45
C GLU A 505 28.17 19.22 9.97
N GLY A 506 28.80 18.30 10.72
CA GLY A 506 28.76 16.87 10.40
C GLY A 506 27.36 16.28 10.34
N GLU A 507 26.43 16.76 11.15
CA GLU A 507 25.01 16.29 11.12
C GLU A 507 24.33 16.57 9.76
N MET A 508 24.74 17.62 9.04
CA MET A 508 24.22 17.95 7.71
C MET A 508 25.03 17.32 6.57
N THR A 509 26.30 17.04 6.78
CA THR A 509 27.21 16.67 5.69
C THR A 509 27.66 15.20 5.72
N PHE A 510 27.44 14.49 6.81
CA PHE A 510 27.80 13.07 6.91
C PHE A 510 27.08 12.21 5.87
N SER A 511 25.84 12.56 5.56
CA SER A 511 25.04 11.85 4.52
C SER A 511 25.69 11.85 3.14
N PHE A 512 26.52 12.84 2.80
CA PHE A 512 27.24 12.87 1.52
C PHE A 512 28.22 11.69 1.34
N VAL A 513 28.68 11.08 2.45
CA VAL A 513 29.59 9.94 2.44
C VAL A 513 28.92 8.70 1.85
N TYR A 514 27.62 8.53 2.09
CA TYR A 514 26.86 7.35 1.68
C TYR A 514 25.70 7.65 0.70
N ALA A 515 25.51 8.92 0.32
CA ALA A 515 24.39 9.37 -0.52
C ALA A 515 24.21 8.62 -1.84
N PHE A 516 25.26 7.92 -2.30
CA PHE A 516 25.29 7.18 -3.56
C PHE A 516 25.41 5.67 -3.36
N GLY A 517 25.27 5.18 -2.12
CA GLY A 517 25.32 3.75 -1.79
C GLY A 517 24.01 3.03 -2.11
N GLU A 518 22.90 3.75 -2.13
CA GLU A 518 21.56 3.30 -2.47
C GLU A 518 20.83 4.39 -3.27
N ASN A 519 19.71 4.06 -3.89
CA ASN A 519 18.81 5.06 -4.47
C ASN A 519 17.94 5.65 -3.34
N TYR A 520 18.34 6.78 -2.79
CA TYR A 520 17.67 7.34 -1.64
C TYR A 520 16.48 8.23 -2.01
N LEU A 521 15.45 8.16 -1.13
CA LEU A 521 14.38 9.15 -0.99
C LEU A 521 14.54 9.78 0.39
N LEU A 522 14.55 11.11 0.46
CA LEU A 522 14.70 11.89 1.70
C LEU A 522 13.31 12.13 2.29
N PRO A 523 12.95 11.51 3.43
CA PRO A 523 11.62 11.67 4.00
C PRO A 523 11.61 12.75 5.09
N ILE A 524 10.60 13.61 5.09
CA ILE A 524 10.03 14.26 6.26
C ILE A 524 8.59 13.78 6.31
N SER A 525 8.41 12.60 6.89
CA SER A 525 7.16 11.85 6.88
C SER A 525 6.25 12.17 8.07
N HIS A 526 5.10 11.49 8.14
CA HIS A 526 4.17 11.56 9.27
C HIS A 526 4.84 11.23 10.62
N ASP A 527 5.77 10.26 10.63
CA ASP A 527 6.48 9.85 11.85
C ASP A 527 7.28 10.97 12.51
N GLU A 528 7.71 11.96 11.73
CA GLU A 528 8.52 13.06 12.24
C GLU A 528 7.70 14.17 12.89
N VAL A 529 6.39 14.14 12.78
CA VAL A 529 5.50 15.21 13.21
C VAL A 529 4.37 14.74 14.14
N VAL A 530 4.60 13.64 14.85
CA VAL A 530 3.65 12.97 15.74
C VAL A 530 4.36 12.51 17.03
N HIS A 531 3.62 12.06 18.02
CA HIS A 531 4.10 11.47 19.29
C HIS A 531 5.02 12.37 20.12
N GLY A 532 4.68 13.66 20.22
CA GLY A 532 5.44 14.65 21.01
C GLY A 532 6.64 15.22 20.27
N LYS A 533 6.84 14.88 18.99
CA LYS A 533 7.92 15.42 18.16
C LYS A 533 7.64 16.85 17.66
N GLY A 534 6.36 17.31 17.68
CA GLY A 534 5.91 18.61 17.16
C GLY A 534 5.96 18.71 15.64
N SER A 535 5.36 19.75 15.05
CA SER A 535 5.44 19.99 13.58
C SER A 535 6.86 20.39 13.16
N LEU A 536 7.14 20.33 11.85
CA LEU A 536 8.44 20.79 11.31
C LEU A 536 8.73 22.26 11.71
N LEU A 537 7.72 23.15 11.62
CA LEU A 537 7.85 24.54 12.05
C LEU A 537 8.11 24.65 13.55
N ALA A 538 7.48 23.81 14.37
CA ALA A 538 7.66 23.83 15.83
C ALA A 538 9.08 23.48 16.25
N LYS A 539 9.79 22.62 15.50
CA LYS A 539 11.17 22.23 15.77
C LYS A 539 12.16 23.37 15.55
N MET A 540 11.82 24.38 14.74
CA MET A 540 12.72 25.47 14.39
C MET A 540 12.93 26.43 15.57
N PRO A 541 14.16 26.89 15.84
CA PRO A 541 14.45 27.89 16.87
C PRO A 541 14.07 29.31 16.43
N GLY A 542 13.94 30.20 17.42
CA GLY A 542 13.70 31.61 17.22
C GLY A 542 12.22 32.01 17.23
N ASP A 543 11.95 33.25 16.86
CA ASP A 543 10.60 33.77 16.70
C ASP A 543 9.93 33.25 15.41
N HIS A 544 8.70 33.65 15.17
CA HIS A 544 7.90 33.18 14.03
C HIS A 544 8.60 33.40 12.67
N TRP A 545 9.21 34.57 12.45
CA TRP A 545 9.93 34.84 11.20
C TRP A 545 11.17 33.94 11.06
N HIS A 546 11.97 33.78 12.13
CA HIS A 546 13.15 32.94 12.11
C HIS A 546 12.80 31.47 11.88
N LYS A 547 11.69 31.01 12.47
CA LYS A 547 11.19 29.64 12.23
C LYS A 547 10.86 29.40 10.76
N LEU A 548 10.10 30.30 10.13
CA LEU A 548 9.75 30.20 8.71
C LEU A 548 10.99 30.32 7.81
N ALA A 549 11.94 31.21 8.13
CA ALA A 549 13.20 31.32 7.40
C ALA A 549 14.00 29.99 7.47
N ASN A 550 14.09 29.37 8.66
CA ASN A 550 14.72 28.07 8.84
C ASN A 550 14.03 26.98 8.00
N VAL A 551 12.69 26.94 7.99
CA VAL A 551 11.94 25.96 7.16
C VAL A 551 12.26 26.14 5.68
N ARG A 552 12.21 27.37 5.16
CA ARG A 552 12.56 27.66 3.76
C ARG A 552 13.99 27.24 3.41
N ALA A 553 14.94 27.60 4.26
CA ALA A 553 16.36 27.25 4.06
C ALA A 553 16.57 25.72 4.07
N TYR A 554 15.95 25.05 5.03
CA TYR A 554 16.03 23.59 5.19
C TYR A 554 15.41 22.83 4.02
N LEU A 555 14.20 23.21 3.60
CA LEU A 555 13.55 22.58 2.46
C LEU A 555 14.33 22.79 1.16
N ALA A 556 14.85 23.98 0.90
CA ALA A 556 15.69 24.22 -0.28
C ALA A 556 17.02 23.46 -0.23
N TYR A 557 17.63 23.28 0.95
CA TYR A 557 18.76 22.38 1.12
C TYR A 557 18.39 20.93 0.83
N MET A 558 17.28 20.43 1.39
CA MET A 558 16.77 19.09 1.17
C MET A 558 16.51 18.82 -0.31
N TRP A 559 15.86 19.77 -1.02
CA TRP A 559 15.58 19.63 -2.45
C TRP A 559 16.85 19.71 -3.31
N GLY A 560 17.90 20.38 -2.85
CA GLY A 560 19.22 20.41 -3.49
C GLY A 560 20.06 19.16 -3.23
N HIS A 561 19.88 18.49 -2.09
CA HIS A 561 20.63 17.30 -1.66
C HIS A 561 20.38 16.12 -2.63
N PRO A 562 21.37 15.23 -2.89
CA PRO A 562 21.14 13.99 -3.63
C PRO A 562 20.01 13.14 -3.06
N GLY A 563 19.18 12.55 -3.92
CA GLY A 563 18.02 11.71 -3.57
C GLY A 563 16.68 12.37 -3.92
N LYS A 564 15.61 11.58 -3.95
CA LYS A 564 14.23 12.02 -4.16
C LYS A 564 13.65 12.63 -2.88
N LYS A 565 12.46 13.21 -2.92
CA LYS A 565 11.91 14.06 -1.85
C LYS A 565 10.54 13.57 -1.40
N LEU A 566 10.28 13.59 -0.10
CA LEU A 566 8.97 13.37 0.49
C LEU A 566 8.71 14.39 1.60
N LEU A 567 7.53 14.97 1.57
CA LEU A 567 7.05 15.90 2.59
C LEU A 567 5.63 15.52 3.02
N PHE A 568 5.44 15.34 4.31
CA PHE A 568 4.13 15.07 4.88
C PHE A 568 3.24 16.32 4.84
N MET A 569 1.94 16.12 4.62
CA MET A 569 0.93 17.14 4.53
C MET A 569 0.98 18.16 5.68
N GLY A 570 0.74 19.43 5.37
CA GLY A 570 0.74 20.54 6.32
C GLY A 570 2.11 21.18 6.52
N GLN A 571 3.21 20.49 6.23
CA GLN A 571 4.54 21.06 6.41
C GLN A 571 4.88 22.10 5.33
N GLU A 572 4.25 22.02 4.17
CA GLU A 572 4.42 22.93 3.03
C GLU A 572 3.88 24.35 3.29
N PHE A 573 2.95 24.50 4.23
CA PHE A 573 2.48 25.81 4.67
C PHE A 573 2.80 26.11 6.15
N GLY A 574 3.62 25.26 6.79
CA GLY A 574 4.08 25.50 8.15
C GLY A 574 3.01 25.24 9.21
N GLN A 575 2.36 24.09 9.17
CA GLN A 575 1.47 23.60 10.22
C GLN A 575 2.07 23.87 11.60
N LEU A 576 1.33 24.52 12.50
CA LEU A 576 1.82 24.89 13.83
C LEU A 576 1.74 23.72 14.80
N ALA A 577 0.57 23.09 14.83
CA ALA A 577 0.35 21.98 15.73
C ALA A 577 0.96 20.69 15.21
N GLU A 578 1.31 19.83 16.15
CA GLU A 578 1.64 18.43 15.85
C GLU A 578 0.47 17.76 15.13
N TRP A 579 0.76 16.88 14.18
CA TRP A 579 -0.29 16.13 13.47
C TRP A 579 -1.07 15.20 14.41
N SER A 580 -2.36 15.05 14.13
CA SER A 580 -3.25 14.08 14.76
C SER A 580 -4.29 13.62 13.74
N GLU A 581 -4.52 12.32 13.69
CA GLU A 581 -5.51 11.71 12.82
C GLU A 581 -6.95 12.13 13.12
N GLY A 582 -7.19 12.57 14.36
CA GLY A 582 -8.53 12.97 14.84
C GLY A 582 -8.97 14.38 14.46
N ARG A 583 -8.12 15.16 13.75
CA ARG A 583 -8.46 16.51 13.32
C ARG A 583 -7.83 16.81 11.96
N GLU A 584 -8.48 17.70 11.22
CA GLU A 584 -7.94 18.23 9.96
C GLU A 584 -6.74 19.15 10.18
N LEU A 585 -6.00 19.41 9.09
CA LEU A 585 -4.93 20.40 9.07
C LEU A 585 -5.45 21.80 9.39
N ASP A 586 -4.56 22.65 9.92
CA ASP A 586 -4.88 24.04 10.29
C ASP A 586 -4.97 24.96 9.06
N TRP A 587 -5.88 24.67 8.12
CA TRP A 587 -6.04 25.39 6.84
C TRP A 587 -6.23 26.89 6.99
N TRP A 588 -6.75 27.35 8.14
CA TRP A 588 -6.89 28.76 8.49
C TRP A 588 -5.55 29.50 8.55
N LEU A 589 -4.43 28.81 8.67
CA LEU A 589 -3.10 29.42 8.62
C LEU A 589 -2.82 30.08 7.27
N LEU A 590 -3.41 29.60 6.19
CA LEU A 590 -3.26 30.18 4.86
C LEU A 590 -3.88 31.56 4.73
N ASP A 591 -4.75 31.97 5.64
CA ASP A 591 -5.25 33.36 5.75
C ASP A 591 -4.16 34.31 6.28
N GLN A 592 -3.07 33.79 6.82
CA GLN A 592 -1.92 34.54 7.29
C GLN A 592 -0.87 34.67 6.18
N PRO A 593 -0.46 35.88 5.78
CA PRO A 593 0.47 36.09 4.66
C PRO A 593 1.77 35.26 4.76
N SER A 594 2.31 35.08 5.96
CA SER A 594 3.57 34.37 6.17
C SER A 594 3.48 32.88 5.87
N HIS A 595 2.33 32.25 6.11
CA HIS A 595 2.08 30.84 5.81
C HIS A 595 1.73 30.63 4.33
N ALA A 596 0.94 31.54 3.75
CA ALA A 596 0.67 31.56 2.31
C ALA A 596 1.98 31.73 1.50
N GLN A 597 2.86 32.63 1.91
CA GLN A 597 4.18 32.84 1.29
C GLN A 597 5.09 31.61 1.41
N LEU A 598 5.01 30.84 2.51
CA LEU A 598 5.74 29.58 2.62
C LEU A 598 5.19 28.55 1.62
N GLN A 599 3.88 28.44 1.44
CA GLN A 599 3.27 27.55 0.45
C GLN A 599 3.69 27.98 -0.98
N ASP A 600 3.64 29.26 -1.29
CA ASP A 600 4.10 29.80 -2.59
C ASP A 600 5.57 29.46 -2.85
N PHE A 601 6.41 29.57 -1.80
CA PHE A 601 7.82 29.16 -1.85
C PHE A 601 7.96 27.67 -2.20
N VAL A 602 7.22 26.77 -1.51
CA VAL A 602 7.29 25.33 -1.79
C VAL A 602 6.87 25.03 -3.23
N GLY A 603 5.83 25.69 -3.71
CA GLY A 603 5.40 25.59 -5.10
C GLY A 603 6.49 26.06 -6.10
N ALA A 604 7.12 27.19 -5.84
CA ALA A 604 8.21 27.70 -6.68
C ALA A 604 9.45 26.80 -6.64
N MET A 605 9.80 26.29 -5.47
CA MET A 605 10.92 25.34 -5.27
C MET A 605 10.69 24.04 -6.03
N ASN A 606 9.51 23.44 -5.96
CA ASN A 606 9.16 22.22 -6.69
C ASN A 606 9.18 22.45 -8.22
N ARG A 607 8.65 23.57 -8.71
CA ARG A 607 8.73 23.92 -10.13
C ARG A 607 10.17 24.10 -10.58
N SER A 608 11.00 24.78 -9.78
CA SER A 608 12.43 24.93 -10.07
C SER A 608 13.15 23.57 -10.05
N TYR A 609 12.89 22.72 -9.05
CA TYR A 609 13.43 21.34 -8.98
C TYR A 609 13.16 20.55 -10.26
N ARG A 610 11.90 20.52 -10.70
CA ARG A 610 11.50 19.80 -11.93
C ARG A 610 12.20 20.32 -13.17
N ALA A 611 12.48 21.63 -13.23
CA ALA A 611 13.13 22.27 -14.34
C ALA A 611 14.66 22.11 -14.36
N GLN A 612 15.28 21.66 -13.26
CA GLN A 612 16.73 21.59 -13.08
C GLN A 612 17.21 20.12 -13.09
N ALA A 613 17.49 19.57 -14.26
CA ALA A 613 17.97 18.17 -14.40
C ALA A 613 19.17 17.83 -13.47
N PRO A 614 20.14 18.73 -13.20
CA PRO A 614 21.19 18.44 -12.22
C PRO A 614 20.70 18.00 -10.84
N LEU A 615 19.48 18.34 -10.43
CA LEU A 615 18.95 18.01 -9.11
C LEU A 615 18.35 16.62 -8.99
N TRP A 616 18.08 15.92 -10.11
CA TRP A 616 17.34 14.65 -10.06
C TRP A 616 17.78 13.57 -11.06
N GLU A 617 18.45 13.94 -12.17
CA GLU A 617 18.73 12.99 -13.27
C GLU A 617 19.76 11.92 -12.85
N ARG A 618 20.73 12.30 -12.00
CA ARG A 618 21.85 11.45 -11.59
C ARG A 618 22.00 11.38 -10.07
N ASP A 619 20.91 11.19 -9.38
CA ASP A 619 20.90 11.14 -7.92
C ASP A 619 21.68 9.96 -7.32
N ASN A 620 21.85 8.89 -8.08
CA ASN A 620 22.56 7.67 -7.69
C ASN A 620 24.01 7.60 -8.21
N ASP A 621 24.53 8.68 -8.77
CA ASP A 621 25.88 8.74 -9.35
C ASP A 621 26.75 9.77 -8.63
N GLY A 622 27.70 9.31 -7.83
CA GLY A 622 28.63 10.17 -7.08
C GLY A 622 29.44 11.14 -7.98
N SER A 623 29.63 10.84 -9.27
CA SER A 623 30.30 11.75 -10.18
C SER A 623 29.46 13.00 -10.50
N SER A 624 28.15 12.99 -10.19
CA SER A 624 27.23 14.13 -10.35
C SER A 624 27.36 15.18 -9.24
N PHE A 625 28.13 14.91 -8.20
CA PHE A 625 28.21 15.70 -6.97
C PHE A 625 29.64 16.15 -6.67
N SER A 626 29.82 17.36 -6.12
CA SER A 626 31.07 17.83 -5.53
C SER A 626 30.79 18.87 -4.44
N ARG A 627 31.50 18.82 -3.32
CA ARG A 627 31.49 19.94 -2.37
C ARG A 627 32.22 21.15 -3.01
N LEU A 628 31.68 22.33 -2.75
CA LEU A 628 32.30 23.58 -3.15
C LEU A 628 33.14 24.15 -2.01
N GLY A 629 34.39 24.51 -2.31
CA GLY A 629 35.30 25.09 -1.34
C GLY A 629 35.14 26.61 -1.22
N ALA A 630 35.63 27.15 -0.11
CA ALA A 630 35.72 28.59 0.13
C ALA A 630 37.14 28.92 0.65
N PRO A 631 37.72 30.07 0.25
CA PRO A 631 39.03 30.49 0.79
C PRO A 631 39.03 30.71 2.30
N SER A 632 37.90 31.13 2.86
CA SER A 632 37.62 31.17 4.29
C SER A 632 36.47 30.22 4.60
N TRP A 633 36.80 29.08 5.24
CA TRP A 633 35.79 28.11 5.63
C TRP A 633 34.93 28.63 6.79
N ASP A 634 33.60 28.56 6.61
CA ASP A 634 32.62 28.83 7.66
C ASP A 634 31.77 27.57 7.85
N PRO A 635 31.78 26.92 9.02
CA PRO A 635 31.09 25.66 9.25
C PRO A 635 29.54 25.79 9.24
N THR A 636 29.01 27.02 9.21
CA THR A 636 27.57 27.27 9.05
C THR A 636 27.14 27.43 7.60
N VAL A 637 28.10 27.48 6.66
CA VAL A 637 27.84 27.56 5.21
C VAL A 637 28.13 26.23 4.56
N ILE A 638 27.10 25.60 3.99
CA ILE A 638 27.22 24.35 3.28
C ILE A 638 27.01 24.59 1.80
N ALA A 639 28.00 24.27 0.97
CA ALA A 639 27.95 24.50 -0.46
C ALA A 639 28.38 23.26 -1.24
N PHE A 640 27.62 22.93 -2.28
CA PHE A 640 27.91 21.80 -3.17
C PHE A 640 27.37 22.05 -4.59
N GLU A 641 27.89 21.30 -5.54
CA GLU A 641 27.47 21.28 -6.93
C GLU A 641 26.75 19.98 -7.27
N ARG A 642 25.72 20.11 -8.11
CA ARG A 642 25.01 19.01 -8.78
C ARG A 642 25.20 19.13 -10.30
N ARG A 643 25.31 17.97 -10.99
CA ARG A 643 25.54 17.90 -12.44
C ARG A 643 24.59 16.92 -13.10
N ASP A 644 24.07 17.28 -14.28
CA ASP A 644 23.31 16.36 -15.14
C ASP A 644 24.22 15.62 -16.13
N ALA A 645 23.64 14.76 -16.96
CA ALA A 645 24.35 14.00 -17.99
C ALA A 645 24.82 14.87 -19.19
N HIS A 646 24.23 16.06 -19.35
CA HIS A 646 24.45 16.94 -20.52
C HIS A 646 25.38 18.12 -20.21
N GLY A 647 26.00 18.14 -19.03
CA GLY A 647 26.96 19.18 -18.63
C GLY A 647 26.29 20.38 -17.93
N GLY A 648 24.99 20.34 -17.68
CA GLY A 648 24.31 21.31 -16.83
C GLY A 648 24.83 21.24 -15.41
N ARG A 649 24.94 22.41 -14.74
CA ARG A 649 25.51 22.55 -13.41
C ARG A 649 24.65 23.44 -12.55
N LEU A 650 24.48 23.06 -11.28
CA LEU A 650 23.76 23.83 -10.28
C LEU A 650 24.51 23.80 -8.96
N GLY A 651 24.85 24.98 -8.42
CA GLY A 651 25.41 25.17 -7.09
C GLY A 651 24.29 25.37 -6.08
N VAL A 652 24.33 24.64 -4.99
CA VAL A 652 23.47 24.85 -3.81
C VAL A 652 24.32 25.43 -2.71
N VAL A 653 23.92 26.58 -2.18
CA VAL A 653 24.67 27.31 -1.14
C VAL A 653 23.73 27.67 -0.01
N SER A 654 23.92 27.06 1.16
CA SER A 654 23.08 27.27 2.34
C SER A 654 23.86 27.96 3.44
N ASN A 655 23.34 29.09 3.94
CA ASN A 655 23.82 29.78 5.13
C ASN A 655 22.85 29.50 6.29
N PHE A 656 23.22 28.61 7.19
CA PHE A 656 22.43 28.26 8.37
C PHE A 656 22.76 29.11 9.61
N ALA A 657 23.61 30.16 9.47
CA ALA A 657 23.81 31.14 10.51
C ALA A 657 22.66 32.14 10.62
N GLY A 658 22.42 32.66 11.80
CA GLY A 658 21.46 33.73 12.06
C GLY A 658 21.90 35.12 11.58
N VAL A 659 22.99 35.20 10.81
CA VAL A 659 23.58 36.44 10.30
C VAL A 659 23.89 36.35 8.82
N GLU A 660 23.70 37.45 8.11
CA GLU A 660 24.07 37.59 6.71
C GLU A 660 25.60 37.54 6.52
N ARG A 661 26.04 36.99 5.39
CA ARG A 661 27.44 36.96 4.96
C ARG A 661 27.58 37.79 3.68
N THR A 662 28.01 39.02 3.79
CA THR A 662 28.30 39.88 2.61
C THR A 662 29.72 39.67 2.14
N GLY A 663 29.89 39.58 0.81
CA GLY A 663 31.23 39.36 0.20
C GLY A 663 31.83 37.99 0.47
N TYR A 664 31.01 37.00 0.77
CA TYR A 664 31.49 35.63 1.00
C TYR A 664 32.13 35.06 -0.27
N GLN A 665 33.38 34.65 -0.13
CA GLN A 665 34.17 34.11 -1.25
C GLN A 665 33.89 32.62 -1.40
N LEU A 666 33.31 32.21 -2.55
CA LEU A 666 33.04 30.83 -2.87
C LEU A 666 33.77 30.42 -4.15
N ASN A 667 34.43 29.27 -4.14
CA ASN A 667 35.02 28.67 -5.33
C ASN A 667 33.95 27.95 -6.13
N LEU A 668 33.66 28.46 -7.32
CA LEU A 668 32.74 27.85 -8.27
C LEU A 668 33.50 26.99 -9.29
N PRO A 669 32.89 25.89 -9.82
CA PRO A 669 33.63 24.95 -10.67
C PRO A 669 33.87 25.44 -12.10
N ARG A 670 33.26 26.55 -12.50
CA ARG A 670 33.37 27.19 -13.81
C ARG A 670 33.40 28.71 -13.66
N GLU A 671 34.26 29.36 -14.44
CA GLU A 671 34.20 30.81 -14.64
C GLU A 671 32.99 31.20 -15.46
N GLY A 672 32.52 32.45 -15.30
CA GLY A 672 31.39 32.99 -16.05
C GLY A 672 30.17 33.28 -15.19
N VAL A 673 29.00 33.27 -15.81
CA VAL A 673 27.75 33.70 -15.20
C VAL A 673 27.05 32.52 -14.52
N TRP A 674 26.61 32.77 -13.29
CA TRP A 674 25.77 31.87 -12.51
C TRP A 674 24.47 32.60 -12.16
N GLN A 675 23.35 32.11 -12.66
CA GLN A 675 22.03 32.68 -12.38
C GLN A 675 21.49 32.17 -11.04
N GLU A 676 21.06 33.08 -10.20
CA GLU A 676 20.32 32.76 -8.97
C GLU A 676 18.87 32.35 -9.36
N VAL A 677 18.60 31.03 -9.42
CA VAL A 677 17.30 30.48 -9.83
C VAL A 677 16.36 30.21 -8.65
N LEU A 678 16.88 30.22 -7.44
CA LEU A 678 16.11 30.19 -6.19
C LEU A 678 16.86 30.95 -5.11
N ASN A 679 16.13 31.81 -4.37
CA ASN A 679 16.61 32.46 -3.18
C ASN A 679 15.51 32.41 -2.11
N THR A 680 15.78 31.70 -1.01
CA THR A 680 14.80 31.49 0.07
C THR A 680 14.52 32.74 0.89
N ASP A 681 15.35 33.80 0.75
CA ASP A 681 15.17 35.08 1.41
C ASP A 681 14.51 36.15 0.49
N ALA A 682 13.99 35.74 -0.69
CA ALA A 682 13.24 36.61 -1.55
C ALA A 682 11.99 37.16 -0.82
N ALA A 683 11.67 38.44 -1.08
CA ALA A 683 10.53 39.14 -0.41
C ALA A 683 9.18 38.46 -0.71
N ASP A 684 9.02 37.89 -1.91
CA ASP A 684 7.82 37.16 -2.32
C ASP A 684 7.52 35.95 -1.41
N TYR A 685 8.55 35.37 -0.79
CA TYR A 685 8.44 34.26 0.13
C TYR A 685 8.50 34.65 1.62
N GLY A 686 8.35 35.96 1.93
CA GLY A 686 8.40 36.46 3.30
C GLY A 686 9.83 36.60 3.83
N GLY A 687 10.83 36.64 2.96
CA GLY A 687 12.23 36.97 3.26
C GLY A 687 12.44 38.48 3.30
N ARG A 688 13.70 38.92 3.54
CA ARG A 688 14.13 40.31 3.58
C ARG A 688 14.48 40.88 2.22
N GLY A 689 14.55 40.02 1.18
CA GLY A 689 14.93 40.44 -0.16
C GLY A 689 16.44 40.62 -0.34
N SER A 690 17.27 40.07 0.55
CA SER A 690 18.73 40.08 0.42
C SER A 690 19.19 38.97 -0.58
N GLY A 691 20.29 39.19 -1.30
CA GLY A 691 20.81 38.22 -2.26
C GLY A 691 21.75 38.86 -3.28
N ASN A 692 21.82 38.27 -4.48
CA ASN A 692 22.81 38.64 -5.49
C ASN A 692 22.20 39.30 -6.75
N LEU A 693 21.00 39.83 -6.63
CA LEU A 693 20.28 40.49 -7.73
C LEU A 693 20.10 39.60 -8.99
N GLY A 694 19.96 38.30 -8.75
CA GLY A 694 19.69 37.27 -9.78
C GLY A 694 20.92 36.72 -10.51
N LEU A 695 22.12 37.33 -10.36
CA LEU A 695 23.34 36.88 -11.07
C LEU A 695 24.57 36.94 -10.17
N VAL A 696 25.45 35.95 -10.35
CA VAL A 696 26.77 35.88 -9.72
C VAL A 696 27.82 35.66 -10.82
N TYR A 697 28.96 36.35 -10.73
CA TYR A 697 30.06 36.22 -11.70
C TYR A 697 31.24 35.52 -11.02
N ALA A 698 31.58 34.33 -11.51
CA ALA A 698 32.81 33.64 -11.11
C ALA A 698 33.97 34.13 -11.98
N LYS A 699 35.00 34.68 -11.35
CA LYS A 699 36.20 35.22 -12.04
C LYS A 699 37.33 34.18 -11.97
N PRO A 700 38.19 34.13 -13.02
CA PRO A 700 39.38 33.32 -12.98
C PRO A 700 40.24 33.66 -11.77
N ALA A 701 40.84 32.63 -11.12
CA ALA A 701 41.83 32.81 -10.08
C ALA A 701 43.19 32.25 -10.54
N GLU A 702 44.30 32.95 -10.28
CA GLU A 702 45.66 32.47 -10.62
C GLU A 702 45.93 31.17 -9.86
N GLY A 703 46.00 30.03 -10.59
CA GLY A 703 46.37 28.73 -10.03
C GLY A 703 45.29 28.05 -9.17
N GLY A 704 44.05 28.56 -9.17
CA GLY A 704 42.94 28.03 -8.35
C GLY A 704 41.62 27.89 -9.13
N ALA A 705 40.58 27.38 -8.46
CA ALA A 705 39.22 27.37 -8.97
C ALA A 705 38.68 28.82 -9.12
N PRO A 706 37.81 29.11 -10.09
CA PRO A 706 37.19 30.43 -10.24
C PRO A 706 36.46 30.85 -8.96
N GLY A 707 36.69 32.10 -8.52
CA GLY A 707 36.12 32.65 -7.31
C GLY A 707 34.93 33.57 -7.57
N ALA A 708 33.92 33.51 -6.74
CA ALA A 708 32.79 34.41 -6.75
C ALA A 708 32.58 35.05 -5.38
N SER A 709 32.18 36.33 -5.36
CA SER A 709 31.80 37.03 -4.14
C SER A 709 30.28 37.06 -4.03
N LEU A 710 29.74 36.52 -2.95
CA LEU A 710 28.31 36.30 -2.74
C LEU A 710 27.81 37.09 -1.51
N THR A 711 26.58 37.53 -1.58
CA THR A 711 25.79 37.84 -0.42
C THR A 711 24.93 36.64 -0.07
N LEU A 712 25.16 36.04 1.10
CA LEU A 712 24.40 34.90 1.63
C LEU A 712 23.49 35.42 2.75
N PRO A 713 22.17 35.54 2.51
CA PRO A 713 21.27 35.99 3.55
C PRO A 713 21.30 35.08 4.78
N ALA A 714 20.88 35.58 5.93
CA ALA A 714 20.75 34.78 7.15
C ALA A 714 19.67 33.70 6.97
N LEU A 715 19.92 32.47 7.46
CA LEU A 715 18.97 31.37 7.44
C LEU A 715 18.40 31.15 6.03
N SER A 716 19.29 31.03 5.04
CA SER A 716 18.90 30.97 3.62
C SER A 716 19.63 29.89 2.83
N THR A 717 19.03 29.50 1.71
CA THR A 717 19.62 28.64 0.68
C THR A 717 19.43 29.29 -0.68
N LEU A 718 20.51 29.32 -1.46
CA LEU A 718 20.54 29.84 -2.82
C LEU A 718 20.79 28.69 -3.80
N TRP A 719 20.12 28.66 -4.94
CA TRP A 719 20.44 27.80 -6.09
C TRP A 719 20.98 28.62 -7.24
N LEU A 720 22.19 28.31 -7.65
CA LEU A 720 22.94 29.02 -8.68
C LEU A 720 23.12 28.10 -9.90
N ARG A 721 22.46 28.42 -11.02
CA ARG A 721 22.56 27.67 -12.27
C ARG A 721 23.64 28.27 -13.15
N TYR A 722 24.60 27.47 -13.60
CA TYR A 722 25.60 27.88 -14.57
C TYR A 722 24.95 28.21 -15.93
N GLN A 723 25.23 29.40 -16.45
CA GLN A 723 24.88 29.80 -17.83
C GLN A 723 26.07 29.55 -18.74
N SER A 724 25.94 28.60 -19.66
CA SER A 724 26.91 28.46 -20.74
C SER A 724 26.91 29.73 -21.57
N ASP A 725 28.08 30.28 -21.86
CA ASP A 725 28.21 31.49 -22.64
C ASP A 725 27.48 31.33 -24.02
N PRO A 726 26.51 32.20 -24.36
CA PRO A 726 25.76 32.09 -25.61
C PRO A 726 26.65 32.31 -26.85
N HIS A 727 27.90 32.70 -26.67
CA HIS A 727 28.87 32.93 -27.75
C HIS A 727 29.85 31.75 -27.99
N VAL A 728 29.81 30.67 -27.22
CA VAL A 728 30.60 29.48 -27.54
C VAL A 728 29.71 28.48 -28.29
N PRO A 729 29.97 28.24 -29.60
CA PRO A 729 29.23 27.24 -30.34
C PRO A 729 29.40 25.87 -29.66
N THR A 730 28.30 25.20 -29.35
CA THR A 730 28.33 23.78 -28.99
C THR A 730 28.95 23.00 -30.14
N VAL A 731 30.16 22.52 -29.97
CA VAL A 731 30.76 21.56 -30.91
C VAL A 731 29.97 20.26 -30.71
N ASN A 732 28.99 20.01 -31.57
CA ASN A 732 28.37 18.71 -31.72
C ASN A 732 29.44 17.73 -32.20
N HIS A 733 29.96 16.93 -31.28
CA HIS A 733 30.64 15.69 -31.65
C HIS A 733 29.57 14.68 -32.03
N GLY A 734 29.38 14.43 -33.35
CA GLY A 734 28.48 13.49 -33.94
C GLY A 734 28.72 12.03 -33.53
#